data_c83f774da8d52c0a38d7ddd9594d47d6
#
_entry.id   c83f774da8d52c0a38d7ddd9594d47d6
#
_cell.length_a   1.000
_cell.length_b   1.000
_cell.length_c   1.000
_cell.angle_alpha   90.00
_cell.angle_beta   90.00
_cell.angle_gamma   90.00
#
_symmetry.space_group_name_H-M   'P 1'
#
loop_
_entity.id
_entity.type
_entity.pdbx_description
1 polymer ?
#
loop_
_entity_poly.entity_id
_entity_poly.type
_entity_poly.pdbx_seq_one_letter_code
_entity_poly.pdbx_strand_id
1 'polypeptide(L)'
;MKREMLNKNKNATAKIFTLIFFLFIFVLILRLGYLCLTGKVDGINLKSFANKRNTKKETLYALRGNIYDVNGDVLAQTINSYTIIAYLDESRSKDSKVPLHVVNKEDTAEKLATVLDMSKEQILERLNKKAYQVEFGSKGKGLTELQKEAIENLNLSGIDFITTHKRYYPNNNFLSYVIGYTSSDENGNMKGLMGIEKQYDEKMTGTNGFVKYQKDLNGYKFPNSNEIRKEKIDGNDVYLTIDSNVQMSLETAINKAQNESSANWIVAVVADAKTGKILGSATSPSFNPNTKDIKNYLNPLVSYTYEPGSVMKTYSYMAALENNPTWDPYNTNCETGPYEIGDDTVRDWNKTGWGLIPYSRGYTLSSNTCVANMIKNYLSKQKLMDYYKKLGFGQKTNIDLPNEYTGKVKFKYDVEVVNAGFGQGITTTPIQQIKALTAISNNGVILNPYIVSKTVNSSTKEVTYKAEVKEGEKVASTETINKIKDLMYRVVNSDSSETTGSKYKMDGYDLIGKTGTAQIANPRTGKYYDGKYDYITSFSGMYPKDDPKVILYVAFQRSYNSNVLPQTVQTIVRDTAKYLGIFEEAPEINKEVTTYKLGSYKNKTTESVKKALDALGASYVIFGDGNKVISQYPNKNSKVSTKDKVFIFTNGTITMPDLTNYSVKEADVVLSKLGIKHTINASGYIGYQSVSAGTVINSDMEVTLN
;
A
#
# COMPACT_ATOMS: atom_id res chain seq x y z
N MET A 1 64.29 29.36 82.11
CA MET A 1 62.87 28.97 82.33
C MET A 1 61.93 29.36 81.21
N LYS A 2 61.84 30.60 80.70
CA LYS A 2 60.88 30.98 79.60
C LYS A 2 61.21 30.34 78.26
N ARG A 3 62.48 30.11 77.91
CA ARG A 3 62.91 29.45 76.65
C ARG A 3 62.63 27.95 76.61
N GLU A 4 62.75 27.28 77.82
CA GLU A 4 62.51 25.84 77.92
C GLU A 4 61.00 25.50 77.90
N MET A 5 60.14 26.37 78.47
CA MET A 5 58.69 26.22 78.36
C MET A 5 58.18 26.43 76.93
N LEU A 6 58.77 27.38 76.17
CA LEU A 6 58.42 27.60 74.76
C LEU A 6 58.81 26.41 73.88
N ASN A 7 59.96 25.77 74.14
CA ASN A 7 60.38 24.57 73.40
C ASN A 7 59.54 23.32 73.78
N LYS A 8 59.11 23.19 75.01
CA LYS A 8 58.24 22.10 75.44
C LYS A 8 56.86 22.22 74.80
N ASN A 9 56.30 23.42 74.68
CA ASN A 9 55.02 23.66 73.99
C ASN A 9 55.12 23.44 72.48
N LYS A 10 56.19 23.86 71.82
CA LYS A 10 56.40 23.60 70.38
C LYS A 10 56.52 22.08 70.09
N ASN A 11 57.23 21.35 70.96
CA ASN A 11 57.37 19.91 70.82
C ASN A 11 56.03 19.17 71.10
N ALA A 12 55.22 19.67 72.02
CA ALA A 12 53.90 19.13 72.30
C ALA A 12 52.96 19.40 71.15
N THR A 13 52.95 20.62 70.59
CA THR A 13 52.14 20.99 69.42
C THR A 13 52.54 20.19 68.18
N ALA A 14 53.87 20.02 67.96
CA ALA A 14 54.37 19.19 66.86
C ALA A 14 53.92 17.72 66.97
N LYS A 15 53.96 17.16 68.17
CA LYS A 15 53.49 15.79 68.46
C LYS A 15 51.95 15.63 68.17
N ILE A 16 51.19 16.62 68.60
CA ILE A 16 49.74 16.63 68.34
C ILE A 16 49.44 16.71 66.80
N PHE A 17 50.13 17.56 66.09
CA PHE A 17 49.97 17.63 64.61
C PHE A 17 50.40 16.31 63.91
N THR A 18 51.50 15.71 64.40
CA THR A 18 51.95 14.41 63.86
C THR A 18 50.93 13.31 64.16
N LEU A 19 50.34 13.30 65.37
CA LEU A 19 49.30 12.33 65.71
C LEU A 19 48.01 12.51 64.84
N ILE A 20 47.57 13.77 64.64
CA ILE A 20 46.48 14.10 63.80
C ILE A 20 46.72 13.68 62.31
N PHE A 21 47.98 13.90 61.87
CA PHE A 21 48.37 13.48 60.50
C PHE A 21 48.33 11.95 60.34
N PHE A 22 48.85 11.20 61.29
CA PHE A 22 48.76 9.75 61.26
C PHE A 22 47.37 9.21 61.45
N LEU A 23 46.52 9.87 62.24
CA LEU A 23 45.13 9.55 62.38
C LEU A 23 44.37 9.79 60.99
N PHE A 24 44.72 10.88 60.36
CA PHE A 24 44.13 11.19 59.01
C PHE A 24 44.55 10.15 57.95
N ILE A 25 45.86 9.77 57.96
CA ILE A 25 46.32 8.70 57.03
C ILE A 25 45.64 7.37 57.35
N PHE A 26 45.49 7.03 58.66
CA PHE A 26 44.82 5.81 59.06
C PHE A 26 43.37 5.77 58.63
N VAL A 27 42.62 6.86 58.74
CA VAL A 27 41.26 7.00 58.25
C VAL A 27 41.21 6.87 56.72
N LEU A 28 42.17 7.45 56.00
CA LEU A 28 42.27 7.29 54.51
C LEU A 28 42.53 5.83 54.11
N ILE A 29 43.43 5.13 54.83
CA ILE A 29 43.70 3.71 54.58
C ILE A 29 42.46 2.86 54.85
N LEU A 30 41.76 3.10 55.96
CA LEU A 30 40.51 2.41 56.26
C LEU A 30 39.45 2.67 55.21
N ARG A 31 39.32 3.92 54.74
CA ARG A 31 38.40 4.29 53.67
C ARG A 31 38.76 3.61 52.35
N LEU A 32 40.04 3.60 51.98
CA LEU A 32 40.53 2.90 50.79
C LEU A 32 40.30 1.38 50.90
N GLY A 33 40.61 0.78 52.05
CA GLY A 33 40.34 -0.63 52.33
C GLY A 33 38.84 -0.96 52.19
N TYR A 34 37.99 -0.13 52.77
CA TYR A 34 36.53 -0.27 52.62
C TYR A 34 36.10 -0.21 51.14
N LEU A 35 36.62 0.75 50.37
CA LEU A 35 36.34 0.87 48.95
C LEU A 35 36.80 -0.33 48.12
N CYS A 36 38.02 -0.85 48.44
CA CYS A 36 38.55 -2.03 47.76
C CYS A 36 37.74 -3.30 48.08
N LEU A 37 37.30 -3.47 49.33
CA LEU A 37 36.53 -4.65 49.76
C LEU A 37 35.08 -4.61 49.30
N THR A 38 34.41 -3.46 49.35
CA THR A 38 33.00 -3.33 49.03
C THR A 38 32.73 -3.02 47.54
N GLY A 39 33.69 -2.37 46.87
CA GLY A 39 33.52 -1.88 45.52
C GLY A 39 32.39 -0.86 45.36
N LYS A 40 31.98 -0.20 46.48
CA LYS A 40 30.85 0.74 46.48
C LYS A 40 31.24 2.11 47.02
N VAL A 41 30.76 3.19 46.36
CA VAL A 41 30.83 4.58 46.81
C VAL A 41 29.42 5.12 46.87
N ASP A 42 29.00 5.64 48.02
CA ASP A 42 27.66 6.22 48.22
C ASP A 42 26.50 5.33 47.73
N GLY A 43 26.62 4.02 47.99
CA GLY A 43 25.65 3.01 47.57
C GLY A 43 25.78 2.55 46.10
N ILE A 44 26.63 3.20 45.32
CA ILE A 44 26.83 2.89 43.88
C ILE A 44 27.96 1.85 43.75
N ASN A 45 27.69 0.72 43.11
CA ASN A 45 28.68 -0.28 42.76
C ASN A 45 29.59 0.22 41.62
N LEU A 46 30.86 0.46 41.90
CA LEU A 46 31.83 1.03 40.96
C LEU A 46 32.05 0.18 39.72
N LYS A 47 32.05 -1.15 39.85
CA LYS A 47 32.17 -2.07 38.69
C LYS A 47 30.96 -2.01 37.79
N SER A 48 29.77 -1.93 38.37
CA SER A 48 28.52 -1.76 37.61
C SER A 48 28.47 -0.40 36.92
N PHE A 49 28.91 0.65 37.63
CA PHE A 49 28.99 2.00 37.08
C PHE A 49 30.00 2.10 35.93
N ALA A 50 31.21 1.56 36.12
CA ALA A 50 32.22 1.50 35.06
C ALA A 50 31.75 0.70 33.85
N ASN A 51 31.10 -0.45 34.07
CA ASN A 51 30.52 -1.26 32.98
C ASN A 51 29.42 -0.52 32.23
N LYS A 52 28.54 0.18 32.94
CA LYS A 52 27.50 1.02 32.28
C LYS A 52 28.10 2.13 31.42
N ARG A 53 29.12 2.80 31.93
CA ARG A 53 29.80 3.92 31.25
C ARG A 53 30.61 3.45 30.04
N ASN A 54 31.27 2.33 30.15
CA ASN A 54 32.21 1.81 29.16
C ASN A 54 31.55 0.81 28.19
N THR A 55 30.26 0.54 28.33
CA THR A 55 29.54 -0.37 27.42
C THR A 55 28.67 0.42 26.44
N LYS A 56 28.81 0.13 25.16
CA LYS A 56 27.92 0.62 24.11
C LYS A 56 27.01 -0.52 23.63
N LYS A 57 25.74 -0.25 23.53
CA LYS A 57 24.77 -1.13 22.88
C LYS A 57 24.29 -0.45 21.62
N GLU A 58 24.50 -1.07 20.47
CA GLU A 58 24.00 -0.63 19.17
C GLU A 58 22.88 -1.55 18.73
N THR A 59 21.76 -0.98 18.29
CA THR A 59 20.63 -1.75 17.77
C THR A 59 20.90 -2.12 16.32
N LEU A 60 20.73 -3.40 16.01
CA LEU A 60 20.68 -3.92 14.65
C LEU A 60 19.21 -3.90 14.23
N TYR A 61 18.83 -2.91 13.45
CA TYR A 61 17.43 -2.77 13.02
C TYR A 61 17.04 -3.87 12.04
N ALA A 62 15.92 -4.53 12.32
CA ALA A 62 15.28 -5.44 11.39
C ALA A 62 14.69 -4.66 10.22
N LEU A 63 14.79 -5.20 9.02
CA LEU A 63 14.12 -4.66 7.86
C LEU A 63 12.67 -5.12 7.86
N ARG A 64 11.76 -4.19 7.61
CA ARG A 64 10.36 -4.53 7.38
C ARG A 64 10.23 -5.27 6.04
N GLY A 65 9.49 -6.38 6.04
CA GLY A 65 9.23 -7.18 4.85
C GLY A 65 8.59 -6.36 3.72
N ASN A 66 8.81 -6.78 2.49
CA ASN A 66 8.26 -6.13 1.31
C ASN A 66 6.86 -6.62 0.99
N ILE A 67 6.12 -5.84 0.20
CA ILE A 67 4.84 -6.24 -0.39
C ILE A 67 5.04 -6.39 -1.89
N TYR A 68 4.61 -7.53 -2.42
CA TYR A 68 4.73 -7.89 -3.83
C TYR A 68 3.35 -8.18 -4.41
N ASP A 69 3.21 -7.99 -5.73
CA ASP A 69 2.07 -8.48 -6.49
C ASP A 69 2.16 -10.00 -6.73
N VAL A 70 1.23 -10.57 -7.49
CA VAL A 70 1.20 -12.01 -7.82
C VAL A 70 2.42 -12.43 -8.64
N ASN A 71 2.99 -11.53 -9.42
CA ASN A 71 4.14 -11.75 -10.30
C ASN A 71 5.49 -11.53 -9.60
N GLY A 72 5.49 -11.00 -8.37
CA GLY A 72 6.70 -10.65 -7.61
C GLY A 72 7.19 -9.23 -7.87
N ASP A 73 6.39 -8.37 -8.49
CA ASP A 73 6.69 -6.96 -8.65
C ASP A 73 6.50 -6.21 -7.32
N VAL A 74 7.43 -5.30 -7.02
CA VAL A 74 7.47 -4.60 -5.73
C VAL A 74 6.40 -3.53 -5.66
N LEU A 75 5.48 -3.68 -4.71
CA LEU A 75 4.43 -2.69 -4.41
C LEU A 75 4.80 -1.79 -3.22
N ALA A 76 5.54 -2.33 -2.25
CA ALA A 76 6.09 -1.57 -1.13
C ALA A 76 7.38 -2.22 -0.64
N GLN A 77 8.40 -1.41 -0.37
CA GLN A 77 9.71 -1.90 0.08
C GLN A 77 10.31 -1.00 1.16
N THR A 78 11.24 -1.56 1.92
CA THR A 78 12.08 -0.82 2.83
C THR A 78 13.37 -0.44 2.13
N ILE A 79 13.66 0.87 2.07
CA ILE A 79 14.88 1.40 1.45
C ILE A 79 15.74 2.10 2.49
N ASN A 80 17.04 2.21 2.22
CA ASN A 80 17.91 3.07 3.00
C ASN A 80 17.47 4.52 2.88
N SER A 81 17.63 5.21 3.97
CA SER A 81 17.33 6.61 4.13
C SER A 81 18.42 7.23 4.97
N TYR A 82 18.72 8.49 4.76
CA TYR A 82 19.84 9.13 5.40
C TYR A 82 19.41 10.38 6.14
N THR A 83 19.98 10.58 7.32
CA THR A 83 19.88 11.82 8.07
C THR A 83 21.22 12.50 7.99
N ILE A 84 21.28 13.68 7.37
CA ILE A 84 22.50 14.46 7.32
C ILE A 84 22.81 15.09 8.67
N ILE A 85 24.06 15.02 9.08
CA ILE A 85 24.59 15.60 10.30
C ILE A 85 25.81 16.45 9.99
N ALA A 86 26.05 17.47 10.82
CA ALA A 86 27.23 18.30 10.75
C ALA A 86 27.95 18.27 12.10
N TYR A 87 29.22 17.92 12.09
CA TYR A 87 30.11 18.04 13.25
C TYR A 87 30.67 19.46 13.33
N LEU A 88 30.48 20.14 14.45
CA LEU A 88 30.86 21.55 14.63
C LEU A 88 32.06 21.72 15.57
N ASP A 89 32.39 20.72 16.38
CA ASP A 89 33.46 20.80 17.38
C ASP A 89 34.83 20.49 16.78
N GLU A 90 35.75 21.46 16.87
CA GLU A 90 37.12 21.37 16.36
C GLU A 90 37.93 20.27 17.01
N SER A 91 37.57 19.85 18.24
CA SER A 91 38.26 18.76 18.96
C SER A 91 38.24 17.44 18.20
N ARG A 92 37.26 17.25 17.30
CA ARG A 92 37.13 16.07 16.41
C ARG A 92 38.30 15.96 15.42
N SER A 93 38.95 17.06 15.11
CA SER A 93 40.04 17.12 14.13
C SER A 93 41.43 17.07 14.71
N LYS A 94 41.56 17.00 16.07
CA LYS A 94 42.87 17.10 16.79
C LYS A 94 43.94 16.11 16.31
N ASP A 95 43.49 14.87 15.99
CA ASP A 95 44.37 13.77 15.62
C ASP A 95 44.25 13.42 14.12
N SER A 96 43.67 14.31 13.33
CA SER A 96 43.44 14.09 11.90
C SER A 96 44.20 15.06 11.03
N LYS A 97 44.77 14.59 9.91
CA LYS A 97 45.43 15.41 8.90
C LYS A 97 44.46 16.23 8.05
N VAL A 98 43.18 15.84 8.06
CA VAL A 98 42.09 16.53 7.34
C VAL A 98 41.03 17.00 8.33
N PRO A 99 40.37 18.14 8.10
CA PRO A 99 39.30 18.61 8.97
C PRO A 99 38.13 17.62 9.00
N LEU A 100 37.77 17.17 10.21
CA LEU A 100 36.61 16.31 10.45
C LEU A 100 35.40 17.07 11.04
N HIS A 101 35.47 18.41 11.06
CA HIS A 101 34.41 19.33 11.47
C HIS A 101 34.16 20.36 10.35
N VAL A 102 33.05 21.08 10.43
CA VAL A 102 32.69 22.13 9.45
C VAL A 102 33.61 23.34 9.66
N VAL A 103 34.49 23.57 8.71
CA VAL A 103 35.47 24.69 8.76
C VAL A 103 34.86 25.98 8.23
N ASN A 104 34.25 25.95 7.06
CA ASN A 104 33.62 27.10 6.42
C ASN A 104 32.09 26.95 6.41
N LYS A 105 31.44 27.58 7.39
CA LYS A 105 29.99 27.47 7.58
C LYS A 105 29.17 28.10 6.46
N GLU A 106 29.68 29.24 5.92
CA GLU A 106 29.01 29.98 4.83
C GLU A 106 29.01 29.18 3.51
N ASP A 107 30.16 28.68 3.09
CA ASP A 107 30.30 27.84 1.90
C ASP A 107 29.52 26.52 2.04
N THR A 108 29.59 25.90 3.24
CA THR A 108 28.81 24.67 3.55
C THR A 108 27.32 24.93 3.42
N ALA A 109 26.83 26.05 3.96
CA ALA A 109 25.41 26.37 3.90
C ALA A 109 24.94 26.67 2.48
N GLU A 110 25.71 27.40 1.71
CA GLU A 110 25.39 27.72 0.33
C GLU A 110 25.32 26.47 -0.55
N LYS A 111 26.31 25.58 -0.43
CA LYS A 111 26.33 24.32 -1.18
C LYS A 111 25.23 23.35 -0.76
N LEU A 112 24.97 23.19 0.55
CA LEU A 112 23.89 22.33 1.02
C LEU A 112 22.50 22.85 0.61
N ALA A 113 22.29 24.15 0.49
CA ALA A 113 21.03 24.72 0.02
C ALA A 113 20.69 24.33 -1.43
N THR A 114 21.66 23.91 -2.23
CA THR A 114 21.41 23.42 -3.60
C THR A 114 20.80 22.01 -3.65
N VAL A 115 20.92 21.25 -2.57
CA VAL A 115 20.45 19.84 -2.51
C VAL A 115 19.34 19.64 -1.48
N LEU A 116 19.42 20.36 -0.34
CA LEU A 116 18.41 20.32 0.70
C LEU A 116 17.30 21.35 0.39
N ASP A 117 16.08 20.99 0.66
CA ASP A 117 14.93 21.92 0.58
C ASP A 117 14.93 22.87 1.79
N MET A 118 16.04 23.64 1.92
CA MET A 118 16.29 24.61 3.00
C MET A 118 17.02 25.83 2.44
N SER A 119 16.69 27.01 2.97
CA SER A 119 17.45 28.21 2.62
C SER A 119 18.83 28.22 3.28
N LYS A 120 19.77 28.97 2.70
CA LYS A 120 21.14 29.18 3.23
C LYS A 120 21.07 29.65 4.70
N GLU A 121 20.16 30.57 5.02
CA GLU A 121 19.99 31.14 6.37
C GLU A 121 19.53 30.07 7.38
N GLN A 122 18.60 29.21 6.99
CA GLN A 122 18.12 28.10 7.82
C GLN A 122 19.23 27.09 8.12
N ILE A 123 20.09 26.80 7.15
CA ILE A 123 21.23 25.92 7.33
C ILE A 123 22.27 26.58 8.22
N LEU A 124 22.60 27.86 7.99
CA LEU A 124 23.53 28.64 8.83
C LEU A 124 23.08 28.70 10.29
N GLU A 125 21.80 28.91 10.54
CA GLU A 125 21.24 28.86 11.92
C GLU A 125 21.61 27.57 12.63
N ARG A 126 21.58 26.43 11.92
CA ARG A 126 21.95 25.13 12.47
C ARG A 126 23.46 25.02 12.70
N LEU A 127 24.28 25.44 11.73
CA LEU A 127 25.73 25.40 11.79
C LEU A 127 26.33 26.36 12.83
N ASN A 128 25.59 27.40 13.26
CA ASN A 128 26.03 28.35 14.28
C ASN A 128 25.70 27.94 15.72
N LYS A 129 25.04 26.79 15.91
CA LYS A 129 24.76 26.30 17.27
C LYS A 129 26.03 25.89 18.00
N LYS A 130 26.07 26.13 19.30
CA LYS A 130 27.14 25.63 20.19
C LYS A 130 26.84 24.18 20.55
N ALA A 131 27.26 23.25 19.71
CA ALA A 131 27.05 21.82 19.89
C ALA A 131 28.17 21.02 19.24
N TYR A 132 28.43 19.81 19.70
CA TYR A 132 29.38 18.90 19.08
C TYR A 132 28.92 18.48 17.68
N GLN A 133 27.62 18.21 17.54
CA GLN A 133 26.96 17.75 16.32
C GLN A 133 25.57 18.38 16.20
N VAL A 134 25.12 18.66 14.98
CA VAL A 134 23.78 19.14 14.69
C VAL A 134 23.12 18.34 13.58
N GLU A 135 21.79 18.29 13.60
CA GLU A 135 20.93 17.80 12.53
C GLU A 135 20.18 18.98 11.90
N PHE A 136 19.73 18.82 10.65
CA PHE A 136 19.05 19.86 9.87
C PHE A 136 17.52 19.79 9.95
N GLY A 137 16.97 19.17 11.01
CA GLY A 137 15.54 19.05 11.22
C GLY A 137 14.88 18.06 10.25
N SER A 138 13.57 18.25 9.98
CA SER A 138 12.81 17.35 9.12
C SER A 138 13.31 17.32 7.68
N LYS A 139 13.83 18.42 7.16
CA LYS A 139 14.37 18.54 5.79
C LYS A 139 15.73 17.87 5.62
N GLY A 140 16.47 17.67 6.69
CA GLY A 140 17.72 16.89 6.71
C GLY A 140 17.53 15.41 6.99
N LYS A 141 16.27 14.93 7.16
CA LYS A 141 15.94 13.53 7.42
C LYS A 141 15.26 12.90 6.21
N GLY A 142 15.39 11.59 6.09
CA GLY A 142 14.71 10.85 5.04
C GLY A 142 15.31 11.03 3.65
N LEU A 143 16.56 11.49 3.55
CA LEU A 143 17.26 11.69 2.29
C LEU A 143 17.41 10.38 1.52
N THR A 144 17.31 10.46 0.21
CA THR A 144 17.52 9.36 -0.72
C THR A 144 19.00 9.07 -0.93
N GLU A 145 19.34 7.91 -1.50
CA GLU A 145 20.71 7.60 -1.93
C GLU A 145 21.25 8.66 -2.90
N LEU A 146 20.42 9.13 -3.85
CA LEU A 146 20.80 10.15 -4.82
C LEU A 146 21.14 11.50 -4.14
N GLN A 147 20.33 11.91 -3.19
CA GLN A 147 20.59 13.14 -2.41
C GLN A 147 21.87 13.01 -1.57
N LYS A 148 22.10 11.83 -0.96
CA LYS A 148 23.32 11.54 -0.23
C LYS A 148 24.54 11.61 -1.16
N GLU A 149 24.50 10.93 -2.33
CA GLU A 149 25.57 11.00 -3.33
C GLU A 149 25.82 12.44 -3.80
N ALA A 150 24.75 13.23 -4.02
CA ALA A 150 24.89 14.64 -4.41
C ALA A 150 25.62 15.47 -3.33
N ILE A 151 25.29 15.27 -2.05
CA ILE A 151 25.94 15.95 -0.93
C ILE A 151 27.39 15.46 -0.76
N GLU A 152 27.67 14.16 -0.88
CA GLU A 152 29.03 13.61 -0.81
C GLU A 152 29.92 14.19 -1.91
N ASN A 153 29.40 14.39 -3.12
CA ASN A 153 30.12 15.01 -4.25
C ASN A 153 30.48 16.49 -4.02
N LEU A 154 29.82 17.17 -3.07
CA LEU A 154 30.20 18.54 -2.67
C LEU A 154 31.49 18.57 -1.85
N ASN A 155 32.01 17.44 -1.39
CA ASN A 155 33.24 17.27 -0.62
C ASN A 155 33.34 18.23 0.58
N LEU A 156 32.27 18.36 1.37
CA LEU A 156 32.18 19.25 2.52
C LEU A 156 32.81 18.62 3.78
N SER A 157 33.73 19.32 4.42
CA SER A 157 34.31 18.85 5.68
C SER A 157 33.29 18.84 6.81
N GLY A 158 33.31 17.81 7.66
CA GLY A 158 32.46 17.69 8.85
C GLY A 158 31.01 17.35 8.56
N ILE A 159 30.63 17.11 7.31
CA ILE A 159 29.32 16.57 6.94
C ILE A 159 29.38 15.03 6.93
N ASP A 160 28.37 14.37 7.49
CA ASP A 160 28.29 12.91 7.58
C ASP A 160 26.80 12.49 7.57
N PHE A 161 26.54 11.18 7.55
CA PHE A 161 25.20 10.65 7.46
C PHE A 161 24.94 9.54 8.49
N ILE A 162 23.79 9.62 9.11
CA ILE A 162 23.22 8.50 9.89
C ILE A 162 22.32 7.70 8.95
N THR A 163 22.66 6.44 8.71
CA THR A 163 21.82 5.55 7.90
C THR A 163 20.63 5.11 8.72
N THR A 164 19.45 5.35 8.16
CA THR A 164 18.15 4.91 8.67
C THR A 164 17.40 4.14 7.58
N HIS A 165 16.17 3.76 7.85
CA HIS A 165 15.32 3.08 6.86
C HIS A 165 13.99 3.81 6.75
N LYS A 166 13.45 3.86 5.53
CA LYS A 166 12.09 4.36 5.29
C LYS A 166 11.30 3.41 4.41
N ARG A 167 9.97 3.45 4.57
CA ARG A 167 9.07 2.75 3.67
C ARG A 167 8.95 3.54 2.38
N TYR A 168 8.96 2.85 1.26
CA TYR A 168 8.85 3.43 -0.06
C TYR A 168 7.85 2.64 -0.91
N TYR A 169 6.95 3.37 -1.57
CA TYR A 169 5.90 2.88 -2.43
C TYR A 169 6.21 3.34 -3.86
N PRO A 170 6.79 2.47 -4.71
CA PRO A 170 7.38 2.88 -6.00
C PRO A 170 6.36 3.49 -6.96
N ASN A 171 5.12 3.06 -6.88
CA ASN A 171 4.07 3.45 -7.82
C ASN A 171 3.10 4.51 -7.23
N ASN A 172 3.56 5.33 -6.26
CA ASN A 172 2.79 6.42 -5.64
C ASN A 172 1.40 5.98 -5.15
N ASN A 173 0.32 6.53 -5.71
CA ASN A 173 -1.06 6.27 -5.29
C ASN A 173 -1.66 4.94 -5.78
N PHE A 174 -0.88 4.14 -6.54
CA PHE A 174 -1.29 2.85 -7.06
C PHE A 174 -1.67 1.88 -5.94
N LEU A 175 -2.89 1.34 -5.98
CA LEU A 175 -3.41 0.38 -4.99
C LEU A 175 -3.35 0.89 -3.53
N SER A 176 -3.36 2.20 -3.32
CA SER A 176 -3.00 2.84 -2.04
C SER A 176 -3.87 2.40 -0.87
N TYR A 177 -5.18 2.25 -1.04
CA TYR A 177 -6.09 1.82 0.02
C TYR A 177 -5.90 0.36 0.43
N VAL A 178 -5.42 -0.48 -0.48
CA VAL A 178 -5.14 -1.91 -0.20
C VAL A 178 -3.76 -2.05 0.45
N ILE A 179 -2.73 -1.47 -0.12
CA ILE A 179 -1.38 -1.51 0.46
C ILE A 179 -1.39 -0.79 1.82
N GLY A 180 -1.97 0.41 1.87
CA GLY A 180 -1.92 1.27 3.03
C GLY A 180 -0.59 2.02 3.15
N TYR A 181 -0.24 2.42 4.37
CA TYR A 181 1.00 3.14 4.65
C TYR A 181 1.52 2.87 6.07
N THR A 182 2.79 3.22 6.28
CA THR A 182 3.44 3.15 7.58
C THR A 182 3.72 4.55 8.16
N SER A 183 3.90 4.61 9.47
CA SER A 183 4.51 5.72 10.18
C SER A 183 5.74 5.21 10.91
N SER A 184 6.76 6.07 11.06
CA SER A 184 7.93 5.76 11.89
C SER A 184 7.84 6.53 13.20
N ASP A 185 8.24 5.89 14.30
CA ASP A 185 8.43 6.54 15.59
C ASP A 185 9.76 7.32 15.64
N GLU A 186 10.05 7.96 16.77
CA GLU A 186 11.29 8.72 17.00
C GLU A 186 12.55 7.85 16.93
N ASN A 187 12.41 6.55 17.14
CA ASN A 187 13.51 5.56 17.08
C ASN A 187 13.66 4.93 15.68
N GLY A 188 12.83 5.33 14.71
CA GLY A 188 12.84 4.79 13.35
C GLY A 188 12.11 3.45 13.18
N ASN A 189 11.41 2.94 14.23
CA ASN A 189 10.59 1.74 14.07
C ASN A 189 9.35 2.07 13.25
N MET A 190 9.08 1.25 12.23
CA MET A 190 7.94 1.43 11.33
C MET A 190 6.73 0.67 11.86
N LYS A 191 5.56 1.32 11.82
CA LYS A 191 4.27 0.73 12.18
C LYS A 191 3.28 0.91 11.05
N GLY A 192 2.60 -0.15 10.65
CA GLY A 192 1.52 -0.11 9.67
C GLY A 192 0.26 0.55 10.24
N LEU A 193 -0.32 1.49 9.51
CA LEU A 193 -1.50 2.24 9.97
C LEU A 193 -2.76 1.97 9.15
N MET A 194 -2.63 1.48 7.92
CA MET A 194 -3.73 1.20 7.00
C MET A 194 -3.41 0.00 6.11
N GLY A 195 -4.43 -0.61 5.52
CA GLY A 195 -4.29 -1.65 4.49
C GLY A 195 -3.51 -2.88 4.96
N ILE A 196 -2.82 -3.51 4.03
CA ILE A 196 -1.95 -4.68 4.27
C ILE A 196 -0.81 -4.33 5.24
N GLU A 197 -0.27 -3.11 5.15
CA GLU A 197 0.73 -2.62 6.10
C GLU A 197 0.26 -2.76 7.56
N LYS A 198 -1.02 -2.46 7.84
CA LYS A 198 -1.61 -2.60 9.18
C LYS A 198 -1.99 -4.04 9.49
N GLN A 199 -2.62 -4.73 8.55
CA GLN A 199 -3.16 -6.09 8.77
C GLN A 199 -2.04 -7.10 9.05
N TYR A 200 -0.89 -6.93 8.40
CA TYR A 200 0.27 -7.82 8.52
C TYR A 200 1.43 -7.18 9.30
N ASP A 201 1.18 -6.12 10.07
CA ASP A 201 2.21 -5.34 10.76
C ASP A 201 3.16 -6.21 11.59
N GLU A 202 2.61 -7.09 12.44
CA GLU A 202 3.40 -7.98 13.30
C GLU A 202 4.32 -8.92 12.51
N LYS A 203 3.80 -9.46 11.37
CA LYS A 203 4.57 -10.38 10.52
C LYS A 203 5.65 -9.66 9.72
N MET A 204 5.40 -8.42 9.33
CA MET A 204 6.29 -7.63 8.48
C MET A 204 7.37 -6.87 9.26
N THR A 205 7.17 -6.54 10.53
CA THR A 205 8.08 -5.67 11.29
C THR A 205 9.41 -6.35 11.63
N GLY A 206 9.44 -7.67 11.84
CA GLY A 206 10.64 -8.38 12.26
C GLY A 206 11.02 -8.14 13.72
N THR A 207 12.22 -8.51 14.10
CA THR A 207 12.73 -8.36 15.47
C THR A 207 14.14 -7.78 15.44
N ASN A 208 14.33 -6.64 16.10
CA ASN A 208 15.65 -6.01 16.19
C ASN A 208 16.65 -6.87 16.96
N GLY A 209 17.87 -6.93 16.45
CA GLY A 209 19.03 -7.45 17.13
C GLY A 209 19.79 -6.35 17.88
N PHE A 210 20.91 -6.71 18.44
CA PHE A 210 21.84 -5.74 19.01
C PHE A 210 23.26 -6.26 19.07
N VAL A 211 24.22 -5.32 19.07
CA VAL A 211 25.62 -5.56 19.40
C VAL A 211 25.93 -4.77 20.66
N LYS A 212 26.54 -5.44 21.64
CA LYS A 212 26.97 -4.85 22.91
C LYS A 212 28.46 -5.11 23.10
N TYR A 213 29.26 -4.06 23.22
CA TYR A 213 30.71 -4.14 23.37
C TYR A 213 31.22 -3.07 24.33
N GLN A 214 32.46 -3.28 24.83
CA GLN A 214 33.14 -2.29 25.66
C GLN A 214 33.87 -1.28 24.77
N LYS A 215 33.81 0.00 25.18
CA LYS A 215 34.47 1.12 24.53
C LYS A 215 35.30 1.92 25.54
N ASP A 216 36.32 2.65 25.07
CA ASP A 216 37.05 3.63 25.84
C ASP A 216 36.25 4.94 26.02
N LEU A 217 36.90 5.92 26.68
CA LEU A 217 36.32 7.25 26.90
C LEU A 217 36.07 8.03 25.58
N ASN A 218 36.84 7.74 24.54
CA ASN A 218 36.74 8.37 23.23
C ASN A 218 35.77 7.68 22.33
N GLY A 219 35.16 6.56 22.80
CA GLY A 219 34.15 5.81 22.05
C GLY A 219 34.71 4.67 21.19
N TYR A 220 36.02 4.44 21.17
CA TYR A 220 36.63 3.35 20.40
C TYR A 220 36.41 2.00 21.11
N LYS A 221 36.06 0.99 20.30
CA LYS A 221 35.88 -0.38 20.76
C LYS A 221 37.23 -0.95 21.25
N PHE A 222 37.26 -1.57 22.46
CA PHE A 222 38.43 -2.27 22.90
C PHE A 222 38.74 -3.47 22.00
N PRO A 223 39.99 -3.67 21.54
CA PRO A 223 40.35 -4.72 20.59
C PRO A 223 39.97 -6.13 21.04
N ASN A 224 40.02 -6.41 22.36
CA ASN A 224 39.72 -7.73 22.94
C ASN A 224 38.44 -7.71 23.79
N SER A 225 37.52 -6.79 23.58
CA SER A 225 36.27 -6.78 24.33
C SER A 225 35.35 -7.93 23.93
N ASN A 226 34.80 -8.64 24.91
CA ASN A 226 33.73 -9.60 24.65
C ASN A 226 32.54 -8.88 24.01
N GLU A 227 32.26 -9.23 22.78
CA GLU A 227 31.08 -8.76 22.06
C GLU A 227 29.91 -9.71 22.31
N ILE A 228 28.81 -9.16 22.80
CA ILE A 228 27.54 -9.88 22.86
C ILE A 228 26.71 -9.41 21.64
N ARG A 229 26.44 -10.33 20.74
CA ARG A 229 25.68 -10.08 19.51
C ARG A 229 24.41 -10.91 19.51
N LYS A 230 23.29 -10.27 19.26
CA LYS A 230 22.04 -10.89 18.92
C LYS A 230 21.68 -10.46 17.52
N GLU A 231 21.58 -11.41 16.60
CA GLU A 231 21.21 -11.11 15.21
C GLU A 231 19.78 -10.59 15.13
N LYS A 232 19.54 -9.72 14.16
CA LYS A 232 18.21 -9.27 13.79
C LYS A 232 17.47 -10.36 13.02
N ILE A 233 16.17 -10.35 13.11
CA ILE A 233 15.29 -11.20 12.29
C ILE A 233 14.43 -10.24 11.45
N ASP A 234 14.65 -10.22 10.14
CA ASP A 234 13.89 -9.39 9.23
C ASP A 234 12.44 -9.89 9.12
N GLY A 235 11.51 -8.96 8.85
CA GLY A 235 10.10 -9.27 8.73
C GLY A 235 9.78 -10.09 7.49
N ASN A 236 8.62 -10.74 7.48
CA ASN A 236 8.17 -11.55 6.36
C ASN A 236 7.72 -10.68 5.18
N ASP A 237 8.08 -11.09 3.98
CA ASP A 237 7.54 -10.56 2.74
C ASP A 237 6.09 -11.02 2.55
N VAL A 238 5.23 -10.15 2.01
CA VAL A 238 3.82 -10.42 1.73
C VAL A 238 3.58 -10.39 0.24
N TYR A 239 3.01 -11.45 -0.31
CA TYR A 239 2.63 -11.56 -1.72
C TYR A 239 1.11 -11.45 -1.85
N LEU A 240 0.66 -10.51 -2.67
CA LEU A 240 -0.77 -10.30 -2.93
C LEU A 240 -1.26 -11.21 -4.07
N THR A 241 -2.57 -11.29 -4.21
CA THR A 241 -3.24 -11.88 -5.38
C THR A 241 -3.41 -10.88 -6.52
N ILE A 242 -3.10 -9.63 -6.27
CA ILE A 242 -3.21 -8.52 -7.21
C ILE A 242 -2.29 -8.77 -8.40
N ASP A 243 -2.81 -8.62 -9.62
CA ASP A 243 -2.03 -8.52 -10.84
C ASP A 243 -1.84 -7.05 -11.21
N SER A 244 -0.59 -6.61 -11.31
CA SER A 244 -0.28 -5.19 -11.57
C SER A 244 -0.82 -4.69 -12.91
N ASN A 245 -0.95 -5.56 -13.93
CA ASN A 245 -1.51 -5.16 -15.23
C ASN A 245 -3.03 -4.96 -15.13
N VAL A 246 -3.73 -5.88 -14.43
CA VAL A 246 -5.15 -5.73 -14.14
C VAL A 246 -5.39 -4.47 -13.30
N GLN A 247 -4.60 -4.27 -12.25
CA GLN A 247 -4.70 -3.09 -11.39
C GLN A 247 -4.48 -1.80 -12.16
N MET A 248 -3.47 -1.74 -13.03
CA MET A 248 -3.18 -0.58 -13.86
C MET A 248 -4.36 -0.24 -14.79
N SER A 249 -4.98 -1.25 -15.38
CA SER A 249 -6.18 -1.06 -16.20
C SER A 249 -7.32 -0.43 -15.38
N LEU A 250 -7.55 -0.93 -14.14
CA LEU A 250 -8.56 -0.37 -13.26
C LEU A 250 -8.26 1.09 -12.90
N GLU A 251 -7.02 1.39 -12.47
CA GLU A 251 -6.60 2.76 -12.13
C GLU A 251 -6.79 3.72 -13.30
N THR A 252 -6.36 3.32 -14.49
CA THR A 252 -6.50 4.13 -15.71
C THR A 252 -7.98 4.38 -16.04
N ALA A 253 -8.80 3.33 -16.00
CA ALA A 253 -10.22 3.43 -16.30
C ALA A 253 -10.97 4.34 -15.31
N ILE A 254 -10.72 4.20 -14.01
CA ILE A 254 -11.41 5.01 -13.00
C ILE A 254 -10.87 6.45 -12.92
N ASN A 255 -9.59 6.70 -13.18
CA ASN A 255 -9.05 8.07 -13.24
C ASN A 255 -9.65 8.84 -14.43
N LYS A 256 -9.77 8.19 -15.60
CA LYS A 256 -10.51 8.75 -16.73
C LYS A 256 -11.97 9.01 -16.36
N ALA A 257 -12.62 8.02 -15.75
CA ALA A 257 -14.01 8.14 -15.32
C ALA A 257 -14.22 9.26 -14.31
N GLN A 258 -13.30 9.48 -13.38
CA GLN A 258 -13.35 10.57 -12.40
C GLN A 258 -13.36 11.93 -13.10
N ASN A 259 -12.49 12.12 -14.08
CA ASN A 259 -12.41 13.37 -14.83
C ASN A 259 -13.67 13.63 -15.67
N GLU A 260 -14.26 12.58 -16.25
CA GLU A 260 -15.43 12.69 -17.15
C GLU A 260 -16.77 12.74 -16.40
N SER A 261 -16.84 12.18 -15.18
CA SER A 261 -18.07 12.09 -14.39
C SER A 261 -18.14 13.07 -13.23
N SER A 262 -16.99 13.57 -12.76
CA SER A 262 -16.88 14.37 -11.52
C SER A 262 -17.58 13.73 -10.31
N ALA A 263 -17.56 12.39 -10.25
CA ALA A 263 -18.17 11.64 -9.16
C ALA A 263 -17.51 11.97 -7.81
N ASN A 264 -18.27 11.90 -6.72
CA ASN A 264 -17.69 12.09 -5.37
C ASN A 264 -16.68 11.00 -5.03
N TRP A 265 -16.99 9.77 -5.42
CA TRP A 265 -16.07 8.64 -5.39
C TRP A 265 -16.45 7.59 -6.43
N ILE A 266 -15.43 6.84 -6.83
CA ILE A 266 -15.54 5.65 -7.69
C ILE A 266 -14.83 4.51 -7.00
N VAL A 267 -15.41 3.31 -7.02
CA VAL A 267 -14.75 2.06 -6.64
C VAL A 267 -14.94 1.04 -7.74
N ALA A 268 -13.86 0.35 -8.11
CA ALA A 268 -13.86 -0.77 -9.02
C ALA A 268 -13.08 -1.94 -8.40
N VAL A 269 -13.63 -3.13 -8.50
CA VAL A 269 -12.97 -4.35 -8.02
C VAL A 269 -13.20 -5.48 -9.01
N VAL A 270 -12.14 -6.24 -9.26
CA VAL A 270 -12.10 -7.39 -10.14
C VAL A 270 -11.55 -8.58 -9.36
N ALA A 271 -12.22 -9.72 -9.47
CA ALA A 271 -11.80 -10.95 -8.80
C ALA A 271 -11.88 -12.16 -9.74
N ASP A 272 -11.07 -13.17 -9.44
CA ASP A 272 -11.12 -14.48 -10.08
C ASP A 272 -12.40 -15.22 -9.68
N ALA A 273 -13.15 -15.63 -10.68
CA ALA A 273 -14.49 -16.20 -10.54
C ALA A 273 -14.49 -17.60 -9.89
N LYS A 274 -13.36 -18.31 -9.90
CA LYS A 274 -13.23 -19.70 -9.43
C LYS A 274 -12.57 -19.83 -8.06
N THR A 275 -11.84 -18.79 -7.65
CA THR A 275 -11.06 -18.83 -6.40
C THR A 275 -11.42 -17.71 -5.42
N GLY A 276 -12.08 -16.65 -5.87
CA GLY A 276 -12.35 -15.48 -5.07
C GLY A 276 -11.12 -14.58 -4.82
N LYS A 277 -9.99 -14.83 -5.51
CA LYS A 277 -8.80 -13.96 -5.47
C LYS A 277 -9.15 -12.58 -5.98
N ILE A 278 -8.81 -11.54 -5.24
CA ILE A 278 -8.89 -10.17 -5.75
C ILE A 278 -7.71 -9.93 -6.70
N LEU A 279 -8.02 -9.69 -7.97
CA LEU A 279 -7.03 -9.43 -9.01
C LEU A 279 -6.67 -7.96 -9.12
N GLY A 280 -7.60 -7.09 -8.77
CA GLY A 280 -7.41 -5.64 -8.74
C GLY A 280 -8.51 -4.94 -7.96
N SER A 281 -8.16 -3.81 -7.33
CA SER A 281 -9.09 -2.92 -6.62
C SER A 281 -8.61 -1.48 -6.69
N ALA A 282 -9.35 -0.63 -7.38
CA ALA A 282 -9.02 0.77 -7.59
C ALA A 282 -10.12 1.68 -7.05
N THR A 283 -9.73 2.85 -6.58
CA THR A 283 -10.60 3.85 -5.97
C THR A 283 -10.18 5.25 -6.39
N SER A 284 -11.15 6.10 -6.71
CA SER A 284 -10.92 7.53 -6.92
C SER A 284 -11.86 8.35 -6.02
N PRO A 285 -11.37 9.42 -5.35
CA PRO A 285 -9.96 9.79 -5.24
C PRO A 285 -9.13 8.79 -4.41
N SER A 286 -7.87 8.61 -4.79
CA SER A 286 -6.87 7.84 -4.05
C SER A 286 -5.92 8.78 -3.29
N PHE A 287 -4.82 8.26 -2.73
CA PHE A 287 -3.79 9.06 -2.05
C PHE A 287 -2.40 8.46 -2.31
N ASN A 288 -1.36 9.27 -2.16
CA ASN A 288 0.02 8.81 -2.25
C ASN A 288 0.56 8.41 -0.85
N PRO A 289 0.87 7.13 -0.61
CA PRO A 289 1.39 6.67 0.68
C PRO A 289 2.74 7.28 1.08
N ASN A 290 3.53 7.75 0.11
CA ASN A 290 4.82 8.40 0.38
C ASN A 290 4.63 9.80 0.97
N THR A 291 3.70 10.60 0.45
CA THR A 291 3.38 11.97 0.89
C THR A 291 2.29 12.03 1.93
N LYS A 292 1.45 10.97 2.02
CA LYS A 292 0.34 10.86 2.98
C LYS A 292 -0.71 11.96 2.82
N ASP A 293 -1.02 12.33 1.57
CA ASP A 293 -2.03 13.34 1.21
C ASP A 293 -3.48 12.83 1.36
N ILE A 294 -3.67 11.86 2.24
CA ILE A 294 -4.93 11.17 2.48
C ILE A 294 -6.02 12.11 3.02
N LYS A 295 -7.16 12.14 2.35
CA LYS A 295 -8.35 12.91 2.76
C LYS A 295 -9.40 12.05 3.46
N ASN A 296 -9.45 10.76 3.15
CA ASN A 296 -10.38 9.82 3.75
C ASN A 296 -9.65 8.55 4.18
N TYR A 297 -9.79 8.18 5.45
CA TYR A 297 -9.12 7.02 6.05
C TYR A 297 -9.93 5.72 5.95
N LEU A 298 -11.12 5.76 5.37
CA LEU A 298 -11.94 4.58 5.13
C LEU A 298 -11.58 3.95 3.78
N ASN A 299 -11.23 2.67 3.78
CA ASN A 299 -11.01 1.92 2.55
C ASN A 299 -12.35 1.66 1.84
N PRO A 300 -12.60 2.25 0.65
CA PRO A 300 -13.89 2.11 -0.04
C PRO A 300 -14.30 0.68 -0.33
N LEU A 301 -13.34 -0.23 -0.60
CA LEU A 301 -13.64 -1.64 -0.88
C LEU A 301 -14.36 -2.33 0.28
N VAL A 302 -13.93 -2.08 1.52
CA VAL A 302 -14.38 -2.83 2.70
C VAL A 302 -15.14 -2.00 3.73
N SER A 303 -15.04 -0.67 3.68
CA SER A 303 -15.62 0.21 4.71
C SER A 303 -16.74 1.11 4.20
N TYR A 304 -16.89 1.34 2.88
CA TYR A 304 -18.03 2.09 2.37
C TYR A 304 -19.27 1.20 2.38
N THR A 305 -20.25 1.63 3.18
CA THR A 305 -21.57 1.01 3.25
C THR A 305 -22.60 1.92 2.63
N TYR A 306 -23.30 1.42 1.65
CA TYR A 306 -24.35 2.16 0.94
C TYR A 306 -25.43 1.23 0.44
N GLU A 307 -26.58 1.78 0.10
CA GLU A 307 -27.68 1.04 -0.47
C GLU A 307 -27.30 0.58 -1.89
N PRO A 308 -27.25 -0.76 -2.14
CA PRO A 308 -26.75 -1.29 -3.41
C PRO A 308 -27.71 -1.11 -4.59
N GLY A 309 -28.98 -0.85 -4.30
CA GLY A 309 -30.02 -0.71 -5.31
C GLY A 309 -30.27 -1.99 -6.10
N SER A 310 -30.64 -1.82 -7.36
CA SER A 310 -31.15 -2.91 -8.21
C SER A 310 -30.22 -4.08 -8.50
N VAL A 311 -28.93 -4.01 -8.14
CA VAL A 311 -28.06 -5.21 -8.18
C VAL A 311 -28.52 -6.29 -7.23
N MET A 312 -29.24 -5.92 -6.14
CA MET A 312 -29.82 -6.87 -5.19
C MET A 312 -30.93 -7.72 -5.78
N LYS A 313 -31.59 -7.27 -6.85
CA LYS A 313 -32.63 -8.04 -7.53
C LYS A 313 -32.13 -9.41 -8.00
N THR A 314 -30.87 -9.50 -8.39
CA THR A 314 -30.22 -10.78 -8.72
C THR A 314 -30.35 -11.79 -7.56
N TYR A 315 -30.05 -11.36 -6.36
CA TYR A 315 -30.09 -12.22 -5.17
C TYR A 315 -31.52 -12.48 -4.67
N SER A 316 -32.43 -11.52 -4.88
CA SER A 316 -33.85 -11.71 -4.59
C SER A 316 -34.49 -12.76 -5.52
N TYR A 317 -34.14 -12.73 -6.81
CA TYR A 317 -34.58 -13.75 -7.77
C TYR A 317 -33.97 -15.11 -7.46
N MET A 318 -32.70 -15.16 -7.07
CA MET A 318 -32.09 -16.41 -6.57
C MET A 318 -32.85 -16.96 -5.37
N ALA A 319 -33.16 -16.10 -4.39
CA ALA A 319 -33.94 -16.51 -3.21
C ALA A 319 -35.32 -17.05 -3.57
N ALA A 320 -36.02 -16.41 -4.51
CA ALA A 320 -37.33 -16.85 -4.97
C ALA A 320 -37.26 -18.19 -5.70
N LEU A 321 -36.29 -18.40 -6.58
CA LEU A 321 -36.07 -19.65 -7.31
C LEU A 321 -35.73 -20.82 -6.36
N GLU A 322 -34.83 -20.63 -5.39
CA GLU A 322 -34.44 -21.67 -4.45
C GLU A 322 -35.56 -22.04 -3.48
N ASN A 323 -36.42 -21.08 -3.15
CA ASN A 323 -37.56 -21.36 -2.26
C ASN A 323 -38.82 -21.91 -2.98
N ASN A 324 -38.85 -21.81 -4.32
CA ASN A 324 -39.97 -22.23 -5.16
C ASN A 324 -39.41 -22.84 -6.46
N PRO A 325 -38.93 -24.11 -6.43
CA PRO A 325 -38.28 -24.73 -7.60
C PRO A 325 -39.17 -24.84 -8.84
N THR A 326 -40.51 -24.86 -8.67
CA THR A 326 -41.48 -24.89 -9.77
C THR A 326 -41.79 -23.52 -10.37
N TRP A 327 -41.28 -22.44 -9.76
CA TRP A 327 -41.47 -21.09 -10.29
C TRP A 327 -40.59 -20.86 -11.51
N ASP A 328 -41.24 -20.43 -12.59
CA ASP A 328 -40.58 -20.09 -13.83
C ASP A 328 -40.78 -18.59 -14.17
N PRO A 329 -39.72 -17.77 -14.05
CA PRO A 329 -39.78 -16.33 -14.31
C PRO A 329 -40.04 -15.99 -15.81
N TYR A 330 -39.92 -16.95 -16.72
CA TYR A 330 -40.18 -16.75 -18.15
C TYR A 330 -41.65 -16.92 -18.51
N ASN A 331 -42.34 -17.81 -17.80
CA ASN A 331 -43.72 -18.19 -18.08
C ASN A 331 -44.73 -17.68 -17.03
N THR A 332 -44.23 -17.04 -15.97
CA THR A 332 -45.07 -16.37 -14.95
C THR A 332 -44.96 -14.85 -15.09
N ASN A 333 -46.09 -14.16 -14.88
CA ASN A 333 -46.18 -12.73 -15.07
C ASN A 333 -46.24 -11.98 -13.74
N CYS A 334 -45.72 -10.73 -13.73
CA CYS A 334 -45.92 -9.73 -12.70
C CYS A 334 -46.68 -8.54 -13.27
N GLU A 335 -47.55 -7.98 -12.48
CA GLU A 335 -48.18 -6.72 -12.78
C GLU A 335 -47.24 -5.57 -12.39
N THR A 336 -47.06 -4.62 -13.31
CA THR A 336 -46.23 -3.42 -13.08
C THR A 336 -47.12 -2.19 -13.08
N GLY A 337 -46.68 -1.17 -12.34
CA GLY A 337 -47.42 0.03 -12.06
C GLY A 337 -47.34 0.37 -10.58
N PRO A 338 -48.11 1.33 -10.09
CA PRO A 338 -48.14 1.64 -8.64
C PRO A 338 -48.53 0.42 -7.82
N TYR A 339 -47.68 0.03 -6.90
CA TYR A 339 -47.91 -1.11 -5.99
C TYR A 339 -48.09 -0.59 -4.57
N GLU A 340 -49.35 -0.71 -4.06
CA GLU A 340 -49.70 -0.25 -2.72
C GLU A 340 -49.30 -1.29 -1.64
N ILE A 341 -48.65 -0.83 -0.57
CA ILE A 341 -48.25 -1.64 0.56
C ILE A 341 -48.40 -0.85 1.86
N GLY A 342 -49.50 -1.11 2.61
CA GLY A 342 -49.90 -0.26 3.72
C GLY A 342 -50.23 1.16 3.23
N ASP A 343 -49.60 2.14 3.86
CA ASP A 343 -49.74 3.56 3.48
C ASP A 343 -48.70 4.02 2.43
N ASP A 344 -47.82 3.11 1.99
CA ASP A 344 -46.74 3.40 1.05
C ASP A 344 -47.06 2.91 -0.36
N THR A 345 -46.47 3.56 -1.38
CA THR A 345 -46.58 3.15 -2.77
C THR A 345 -45.22 2.93 -3.40
N VAL A 346 -44.93 1.70 -3.83
CA VAL A 346 -43.75 1.37 -4.62
C VAL A 346 -44.02 1.64 -6.11
N ARG A 347 -43.08 2.26 -6.78
CA ARG A 347 -43.17 2.59 -8.21
C ARG A 347 -41.91 2.17 -8.95
N ASP A 348 -42.08 1.90 -10.23
CA ASP A 348 -40.97 1.74 -11.17
C ASP A 348 -40.34 3.09 -11.56
N TRP A 349 -39.14 3.05 -12.11
CA TRP A 349 -38.42 4.26 -12.51
C TRP A 349 -39.15 5.07 -13.60
N ASN A 350 -39.96 4.41 -14.44
CA ASN A 350 -40.84 5.05 -15.43
C ASN A 350 -42.16 5.58 -14.84
N LYS A 351 -42.40 5.36 -13.52
CA LYS A 351 -43.56 5.76 -12.71
C LYS A 351 -44.88 5.09 -13.05
N THR A 352 -45.08 4.64 -14.28
CA THR A 352 -46.35 4.07 -14.81
C THR A 352 -46.34 2.55 -14.92
N GLY A 353 -45.13 1.92 -14.95
CA GLY A 353 -44.99 0.49 -15.21
C GLY A 353 -45.12 0.12 -16.70
N TRP A 354 -45.25 -1.16 -16.99
CA TRP A 354 -45.37 -1.76 -18.33
C TRP A 354 -46.58 -2.69 -18.46
N GLY A 355 -47.51 -2.63 -17.51
CA GLY A 355 -48.63 -3.56 -17.43
C GLY A 355 -48.21 -4.97 -16.97
N LEU A 356 -48.93 -5.97 -17.48
CA LEU A 356 -48.65 -7.38 -17.16
C LEU A 356 -47.52 -7.92 -18.05
N ILE A 357 -46.37 -8.24 -17.45
CA ILE A 357 -45.17 -8.71 -18.14
C ILE A 357 -44.57 -9.94 -17.45
N PRO A 358 -43.82 -10.80 -18.18
CA PRO A 358 -43.05 -11.89 -17.52
C PRO A 358 -42.07 -11.34 -16.51
N TYR A 359 -41.85 -12.08 -15.41
CA TYR A 359 -40.83 -11.71 -14.41
C TYR A 359 -39.42 -11.56 -15.02
N SER A 360 -39.10 -12.37 -16.04
CA SER A 360 -37.83 -12.25 -16.77
C SER A 360 -37.69 -10.88 -17.44
N ARG A 361 -38.75 -10.34 -18.04
CA ARG A 361 -38.77 -8.98 -18.59
C ARG A 361 -38.73 -7.93 -17.48
N GLY A 362 -39.44 -8.14 -16.38
CA GLY A 362 -39.36 -7.29 -15.19
C GLY A 362 -37.93 -7.18 -14.65
N TYR A 363 -37.17 -8.28 -14.69
CA TYR A 363 -35.73 -8.27 -14.29
C TYR A 363 -34.89 -7.43 -15.25
N THR A 364 -35.05 -7.57 -16.57
CA THR A 364 -34.29 -6.82 -17.59
C THR A 364 -34.60 -5.33 -17.59
N LEU A 365 -35.86 -4.97 -17.36
CA LEU A 365 -36.32 -3.59 -17.17
C LEU A 365 -36.02 -3.02 -15.80
N SER A 366 -35.51 -3.87 -14.89
CA SER A 366 -35.22 -3.52 -13.50
C SER A 366 -36.46 -3.01 -12.73
N SER A 367 -37.63 -3.65 -12.95
CA SER A 367 -38.90 -3.28 -12.30
C SER A 367 -38.84 -3.53 -10.78
N ASN A 368 -39.16 -2.51 -9.98
CA ASN A 368 -39.34 -2.60 -8.53
C ASN A 368 -40.65 -3.31 -8.19
N THR A 369 -41.68 -3.04 -8.97
CA THR A 369 -43.02 -3.57 -8.70
C THR A 369 -43.13 -5.05 -9.04
N CYS A 370 -42.39 -5.56 -10.04
CA CYS A 370 -42.23 -6.99 -10.25
C CYS A 370 -41.53 -7.66 -9.02
N VAL A 371 -40.54 -7.01 -8.42
CA VAL A 371 -39.91 -7.53 -7.17
C VAL A 371 -40.91 -7.53 -6.01
N ALA A 372 -41.74 -6.49 -5.88
CA ALA A 372 -42.78 -6.44 -4.87
C ALA A 372 -43.78 -7.63 -5.02
N ASN A 373 -44.26 -7.86 -6.25
CA ASN A 373 -45.12 -9.02 -6.58
C ASN A 373 -44.40 -10.35 -6.29
N MET A 374 -43.11 -10.48 -6.64
CA MET A 374 -42.31 -11.68 -6.39
C MET A 374 -42.19 -11.96 -4.89
N ILE A 375 -41.89 -10.95 -4.09
CA ILE A 375 -41.79 -11.09 -2.64
C ILE A 375 -43.12 -11.52 -2.05
N LYS A 376 -44.20 -10.83 -2.43
CA LYS A 376 -45.56 -11.19 -1.96
C LYS A 376 -45.94 -12.65 -2.26
N ASN A 377 -45.62 -13.12 -3.46
CA ASN A 377 -46.11 -14.42 -3.95
C ASN A 377 -45.17 -15.58 -3.62
N TYR A 378 -43.85 -15.36 -3.52
CA TYR A 378 -42.88 -16.46 -3.47
C TYR A 378 -41.89 -16.38 -2.29
N LEU A 379 -41.81 -15.23 -1.56
CA LEU A 379 -40.88 -15.08 -0.46
C LEU A 379 -41.57 -14.57 0.80
N SER A 380 -41.19 -15.13 1.95
CA SER A 380 -41.45 -14.48 3.23
C SER A 380 -40.29 -13.58 3.63
N LYS A 381 -40.55 -12.63 4.53
CA LYS A 381 -39.52 -11.80 5.17
C LYS A 381 -38.34 -12.62 5.69
N GLN A 382 -38.63 -13.72 6.39
CA GLN A 382 -37.59 -14.56 6.99
C GLN A 382 -36.74 -15.26 5.92
N LYS A 383 -37.36 -15.82 4.88
CA LYS A 383 -36.67 -16.50 3.78
C LYS A 383 -35.73 -15.54 3.04
N LEU A 384 -36.16 -14.30 2.76
CA LEU A 384 -35.32 -13.29 2.11
C LEU A 384 -34.14 -12.90 3.00
N MET A 385 -34.40 -12.65 4.30
CA MET A 385 -33.34 -12.28 5.25
C MET A 385 -32.30 -13.38 5.41
N ASP A 386 -32.71 -14.63 5.55
CA ASP A 386 -31.83 -15.76 5.70
C ASP A 386 -31.01 -16.01 4.44
N TYR A 387 -31.61 -15.82 3.28
CA TYR A 387 -30.92 -15.97 2.01
C TYR A 387 -29.84 -14.90 1.82
N TYR A 388 -30.13 -13.63 2.16
CA TYR A 388 -29.14 -12.57 2.12
C TYR A 388 -27.97 -12.83 3.07
N LYS A 389 -28.26 -13.36 4.27
CA LYS A 389 -27.20 -13.75 5.21
C LYS A 389 -26.34 -14.90 4.68
N LYS A 390 -26.94 -15.93 4.05
CA LYS A 390 -26.21 -17.02 3.39
C LYS A 390 -25.27 -16.52 2.32
N LEU A 391 -25.65 -15.48 1.58
CA LEU A 391 -24.79 -14.81 0.59
C LEU A 391 -23.70 -13.92 1.21
N GLY A 392 -23.71 -13.73 2.55
CA GLY A 392 -22.72 -12.94 3.28
C GLY A 392 -23.08 -11.47 3.48
N PHE A 393 -24.27 -11.02 3.08
CA PHE A 393 -24.71 -9.66 3.35
C PHE A 393 -25.00 -9.45 4.85
N GLY A 394 -24.63 -8.29 5.37
CA GLY A 394 -24.75 -7.97 6.79
C GLY A 394 -23.69 -8.64 7.68
N GLN A 395 -22.69 -9.28 7.10
CA GLN A 395 -21.61 -10.00 7.79
C GLN A 395 -20.25 -9.59 7.22
N LYS A 396 -19.16 -9.83 7.95
CA LYS A 396 -17.81 -9.68 7.43
C LYS A 396 -17.52 -10.78 6.40
N THR A 397 -16.79 -10.42 5.34
CA THR A 397 -16.27 -11.40 4.40
C THR A 397 -15.00 -12.07 4.94
N ASN A 398 -14.36 -11.45 5.93
CA ASN A 398 -13.08 -11.80 6.52
C ASN A 398 -11.92 -11.75 5.49
N ILE A 399 -11.99 -10.79 4.57
CA ILE A 399 -10.88 -10.48 3.68
C ILE A 399 -9.67 -9.97 4.48
N ASP A 400 -8.47 -10.16 3.96
CA ASP A 400 -7.19 -9.78 4.58
C ASP A 400 -6.96 -8.26 4.69
N LEU A 401 -7.98 -7.50 5.00
CA LEU A 401 -7.92 -6.03 5.15
C LEU A 401 -8.53 -5.59 6.49
N PRO A 402 -7.96 -4.59 7.14
CA PRO A 402 -8.49 -4.08 8.41
C PRO A 402 -9.74 -3.22 8.19
N ASN A 403 -10.49 -3.00 9.26
CA ASN A 403 -11.64 -2.10 9.31
C ASN A 403 -12.78 -2.48 8.33
N GLU A 404 -13.00 -3.77 8.12
CA GLU A 404 -14.12 -4.25 7.33
C GLU A 404 -15.45 -3.97 8.04
N TYR A 405 -16.39 -3.32 7.34
CA TYR A 405 -17.75 -3.02 7.80
C TYR A 405 -18.73 -4.07 7.27
N THR A 406 -19.77 -4.33 8.05
CA THR A 406 -20.77 -5.36 7.72
C THR A 406 -21.94 -4.85 6.88
N GLY A 407 -22.12 -3.53 6.81
CA GLY A 407 -23.38 -2.97 6.33
C GLY A 407 -24.54 -3.29 7.28
N LYS A 408 -25.76 -3.10 6.80
CA LYS A 408 -26.98 -3.34 7.58
C LYS A 408 -28.01 -4.08 6.73
N VAL A 409 -28.38 -5.29 7.15
CA VAL A 409 -29.45 -6.07 6.54
C VAL A 409 -30.49 -6.35 7.63
N LYS A 410 -31.39 -5.41 7.82
CA LYS A 410 -32.51 -5.52 8.79
C LYS A 410 -33.73 -4.85 8.18
N PHE A 411 -34.85 -5.54 8.22
CA PHE A 411 -36.14 -5.02 7.81
C PHE A 411 -37.22 -5.68 8.71
N LYS A 412 -38.22 -4.89 9.08
CA LYS A 412 -39.28 -5.27 10.02
C LYS A 412 -40.64 -5.22 9.37
N TYR A 413 -40.94 -4.15 8.68
CA TYR A 413 -42.22 -3.89 8.05
C TYR A 413 -42.25 -4.40 6.60
N ASP A 414 -43.44 -4.69 6.08
CA ASP A 414 -43.57 -5.28 4.73
C ASP A 414 -43.00 -4.37 3.64
N VAL A 415 -43.17 -3.06 3.74
CA VAL A 415 -42.56 -2.11 2.81
C VAL A 415 -41.02 -2.17 2.83
N GLU A 416 -40.42 -2.36 4.03
CA GLU A 416 -38.98 -2.53 4.16
C GLU A 416 -38.49 -3.83 3.52
N VAL A 417 -39.29 -4.92 3.61
CA VAL A 417 -38.99 -6.20 2.94
C VAL A 417 -38.96 -6.02 1.43
N VAL A 418 -39.95 -5.34 0.88
CA VAL A 418 -40.03 -5.05 -0.55
C VAL A 418 -38.86 -4.16 -0.98
N ASN A 419 -38.58 -3.08 -0.23
CA ASN A 419 -37.46 -2.19 -0.51
C ASN A 419 -36.12 -2.92 -0.47
N ALA A 420 -35.90 -3.79 0.52
CA ALA A 420 -34.71 -4.63 0.60
C ALA A 420 -34.57 -5.55 -0.60
N GLY A 421 -35.69 -6.03 -1.18
CA GLY A 421 -35.73 -6.89 -2.35
C GLY A 421 -35.16 -6.23 -3.61
N PHE A 422 -35.22 -4.91 -3.72
CA PHE A 422 -34.55 -4.14 -4.79
C PHE A 422 -33.38 -3.29 -4.29
N GLY A 423 -32.91 -3.52 -3.05
CA GLY A 423 -31.66 -2.99 -2.53
C GLY A 423 -31.74 -1.60 -1.92
N GLN A 424 -32.93 -1.17 -1.45
CA GLN A 424 -33.09 0.04 -0.63
C GLN A 424 -33.42 -0.33 0.81
N GLY A 425 -33.13 0.56 1.76
CA GLY A 425 -33.30 0.31 3.21
C GLY A 425 -32.30 -0.67 3.82
N ILE A 426 -31.40 -1.25 3.03
CA ILE A 426 -30.28 -2.10 3.45
C ILE A 426 -28.97 -1.52 2.93
N THR A 427 -27.85 -1.79 3.60
CA THR A 427 -26.55 -1.33 3.13
C THR A 427 -25.58 -2.49 3.01
N THR A 428 -24.74 -2.45 1.96
CA THR A 428 -23.69 -3.45 1.69
C THR A 428 -22.38 -2.76 1.36
N THR A 429 -21.28 -3.51 1.37
CA THR A 429 -19.97 -3.05 0.89
C THR A 429 -19.65 -3.62 -0.50
N PRO A 430 -18.74 -3.02 -1.28
CA PRO A 430 -18.30 -3.58 -2.55
C PRO A 430 -17.77 -5.02 -2.44
N ILE A 431 -17.03 -5.33 -1.39
CA ILE A 431 -16.48 -6.69 -1.20
C ILE A 431 -17.57 -7.72 -0.91
N GLN A 432 -18.65 -7.34 -0.25
CA GLN A 432 -19.81 -8.23 -0.07
C GLN A 432 -20.51 -8.53 -1.39
N GLN A 433 -20.57 -7.55 -2.31
CA GLN A 433 -21.10 -7.78 -3.67
C GLN A 433 -20.24 -8.79 -4.43
N ILE A 434 -18.92 -8.67 -4.35
CA ILE A 434 -17.98 -9.65 -4.93
C ILE A 434 -18.20 -11.04 -4.32
N LYS A 435 -18.27 -11.14 -2.98
CA LYS A 435 -18.53 -12.42 -2.31
C LYS A 435 -19.83 -13.09 -2.81
N ALA A 436 -20.91 -12.33 -2.89
CA ALA A 436 -22.19 -12.84 -3.36
C ALA A 436 -22.17 -13.27 -4.84
N LEU A 437 -21.42 -12.54 -5.70
CA LEU A 437 -21.24 -12.90 -7.13
C LEU A 437 -20.52 -14.25 -7.28
N THR A 438 -19.63 -14.64 -6.34
CA THR A 438 -18.94 -15.92 -6.43
C THR A 438 -19.91 -17.10 -6.42
N ALA A 439 -21.05 -16.99 -5.73
CA ALA A 439 -22.07 -18.02 -5.77
C ALA A 439 -22.61 -18.27 -7.19
N ILE A 440 -22.74 -17.21 -7.99
CA ILE A 440 -23.22 -17.32 -9.38
C ILE A 440 -22.12 -17.88 -10.29
N SER A 441 -20.89 -17.40 -10.14
CA SER A 441 -19.77 -17.82 -10.97
C SER A 441 -19.24 -19.22 -10.65
N ASN A 442 -19.45 -19.70 -9.42
CA ASN A 442 -19.00 -20.99 -8.93
C ASN A 442 -20.13 -21.99 -8.63
N ASN A 443 -21.14 -22.02 -9.54
CA ASN A 443 -22.22 -22.99 -9.56
C ASN A 443 -22.96 -23.18 -8.21
N GLY A 444 -23.26 -22.08 -7.56
CA GLY A 444 -23.99 -22.02 -6.30
C GLY A 444 -23.13 -22.09 -5.03
N VAL A 445 -21.84 -22.38 -5.14
CA VAL A 445 -20.93 -22.42 -3.98
C VAL A 445 -20.30 -21.05 -3.77
N ILE A 446 -20.48 -20.50 -2.58
CA ILE A 446 -19.92 -19.19 -2.23
C ILE A 446 -18.41 -19.32 -1.92
N LEU A 447 -17.61 -18.34 -2.36
CA LEU A 447 -16.19 -18.27 -2.06
C LEU A 447 -15.91 -17.07 -1.16
N ASN A 448 -14.98 -17.24 -0.22
CA ASN A 448 -14.50 -16.11 0.57
C ASN A 448 -13.41 -15.37 -0.20
N PRO A 449 -13.60 -14.06 -0.48
CA PRO A 449 -12.58 -13.28 -1.19
C PRO A 449 -11.33 -13.12 -0.31
N TYR A 450 -10.15 -13.11 -0.95
CA TYR A 450 -8.88 -12.90 -0.29
C TYR A 450 -7.90 -12.14 -1.19
N ILE A 451 -6.92 -11.49 -0.56
CA ILE A 451 -5.99 -10.60 -1.26
C ILE A 451 -4.52 -10.94 -1.00
N VAL A 452 -4.23 -11.69 0.08
CA VAL A 452 -2.87 -12.18 0.35
C VAL A 452 -2.76 -13.63 -0.09
N SER A 453 -1.83 -13.90 -1.03
CA SER A 453 -1.59 -15.25 -1.56
C SER A 453 -0.64 -16.05 -0.67
N LYS A 454 0.41 -15.43 -0.15
CA LYS A 454 1.40 -16.06 0.73
C LYS A 454 2.20 -15.04 1.53
N THR A 455 2.80 -15.50 2.63
CA THR A 455 3.88 -14.76 3.31
C THR A 455 5.14 -15.63 3.30
N VAL A 456 6.30 -14.98 3.14
CA VAL A 456 7.59 -15.64 2.95
C VAL A 456 8.59 -15.01 3.92
N ASN A 457 9.36 -15.81 4.64
CA ASN A 457 10.47 -15.31 5.42
C ASN A 457 11.48 -14.62 4.50
N SER A 458 11.75 -13.34 4.74
CA SER A 458 12.60 -12.54 3.83
C SER A 458 14.04 -13.03 3.77
N SER A 459 14.54 -13.69 4.83
CA SER A 459 15.91 -14.19 4.94
C SER A 459 16.06 -15.63 4.44
N THR A 460 15.20 -16.57 4.91
CA THR A 460 15.29 -18.00 4.56
C THR A 460 14.58 -18.34 3.26
N LYS A 461 13.69 -17.48 2.76
CA LYS A 461 12.78 -17.70 1.62
C LYS A 461 11.77 -18.82 1.84
N GLU A 462 11.60 -19.26 3.07
CA GLU A 462 10.59 -20.24 3.44
C GLU A 462 9.20 -19.61 3.41
N VAL A 463 8.21 -20.34 2.86
CA VAL A 463 6.81 -19.93 2.88
C VAL A 463 6.25 -20.13 4.29
N THR A 464 5.90 -19.05 4.98
CA THR A 464 5.36 -19.08 6.34
C THR A 464 3.84 -19.14 6.39
N TYR A 465 3.18 -18.77 5.30
CA TYR A 465 1.74 -18.88 5.09
C TYR A 465 1.45 -18.97 3.60
N LYS A 466 0.48 -19.79 3.22
CA LYS A 466 -0.07 -19.87 1.86
C LYS A 466 -1.60 -19.90 1.96
N ALA A 467 -2.24 -19.03 1.21
CA ALA A 467 -3.70 -18.99 1.16
C ALA A 467 -4.24 -20.21 0.40
N GLU A 468 -5.37 -20.71 0.88
CA GLU A 468 -6.16 -21.73 0.24
C GLU A 468 -7.52 -21.16 -0.14
N VAL A 469 -8.13 -21.67 -1.21
CA VAL A 469 -9.49 -21.31 -1.60
C VAL A 469 -10.44 -21.78 -0.50
N LYS A 470 -11.16 -20.84 0.09
CA LYS A 470 -12.14 -21.14 1.15
C LYS A 470 -13.54 -21.16 0.56
N GLU A 471 -14.03 -22.34 0.29
CA GLU A 471 -15.40 -22.55 -0.08
C GLU A 471 -16.33 -22.44 1.15
N GLY A 472 -17.46 -21.80 0.95
CA GLY A 472 -18.56 -21.76 1.91
C GLY A 472 -19.68 -22.74 1.54
N GLU A 473 -20.88 -22.42 1.96
CA GLU A 473 -22.05 -23.26 1.66
C GLU A 473 -22.44 -23.17 0.18
N LYS A 474 -23.03 -24.25 -0.34
CA LYS A 474 -23.77 -24.21 -1.59
C LYS A 474 -25.13 -23.55 -1.33
N VAL A 475 -25.29 -22.33 -1.84
CA VAL A 475 -26.48 -21.49 -1.59
C VAL A 475 -27.52 -21.54 -2.71
N ALA A 476 -27.17 -22.12 -3.87
CA ALA A 476 -28.08 -22.26 -4.99
C ALA A 476 -27.84 -23.55 -5.79
N SER A 477 -28.91 -24.08 -6.38
CA SER A 477 -28.85 -25.18 -7.34
C SER A 477 -28.26 -24.74 -8.68
N THR A 478 -27.72 -25.68 -9.45
CA THR A 478 -27.22 -25.43 -10.79
C THR A 478 -28.31 -24.85 -11.71
N GLU A 479 -29.55 -25.31 -11.53
CA GLU A 479 -30.70 -24.83 -12.29
C GLU A 479 -30.96 -23.34 -12.02
N THR A 480 -31.00 -22.95 -10.74
CA THR A 480 -31.13 -21.54 -10.34
C THR A 480 -30.00 -20.69 -10.93
N ILE A 481 -28.75 -21.15 -10.84
CA ILE A 481 -27.60 -20.45 -11.37
C ILE A 481 -27.72 -20.23 -12.88
N ASN A 482 -28.13 -21.24 -13.64
CA ASN A 482 -28.31 -21.14 -15.08
C ASN A 482 -29.42 -20.12 -15.44
N LYS A 483 -30.56 -20.15 -14.75
CA LYS A 483 -31.62 -19.15 -14.91
C LYS A 483 -31.13 -17.73 -14.62
N ILE A 484 -30.38 -17.56 -13.52
CA ILE A 484 -29.82 -16.24 -13.14
C ILE A 484 -28.81 -15.74 -14.17
N LYS A 485 -27.88 -16.59 -14.64
CA LYS A 485 -26.96 -16.22 -15.71
C LYS A 485 -27.68 -15.81 -17.00
N ASP A 486 -28.74 -16.51 -17.37
CA ASP A 486 -29.57 -16.16 -18.53
C ASP A 486 -30.28 -14.80 -18.34
N LEU A 487 -30.84 -14.55 -17.15
CA LEU A 487 -31.46 -13.28 -16.84
C LEU A 487 -30.43 -12.13 -16.90
N MET A 488 -29.23 -12.33 -16.32
CA MET A 488 -28.13 -11.35 -16.38
C MET A 488 -27.63 -11.13 -17.82
N TYR A 489 -27.61 -12.20 -18.63
CA TYR A 489 -27.26 -12.09 -20.06
C TYR A 489 -28.28 -11.22 -20.82
N ARG A 490 -29.55 -11.44 -20.59
CA ARG A 490 -30.64 -10.64 -21.24
C ARG A 490 -30.60 -9.17 -20.83
N VAL A 491 -30.11 -8.82 -19.64
CA VAL A 491 -29.94 -7.41 -19.24
C VAL A 491 -28.97 -6.69 -20.17
N VAL A 492 -27.85 -7.33 -20.53
CA VAL A 492 -26.75 -6.72 -21.27
C VAL A 492 -26.89 -6.93 -22.78
N ASN A 493 -27.26 -8.14 -23.20
CA ASN A 493 -27.13 -8.60 -24.59
C ASN A 493 -28.45 -8.68 -25.37
N SER A 494 -29.59 -8.33 -24.74
CA SER A 494 -30.85 -8.24 -25.48
C SER A 494 -30.76 -7.18 -26.58
N ASP A 495 -31.40 -7.47 -27.70
CA ASP A 495 -31.49 -6.52 -28.82
C ASP A 495 -32.43 -5.34 -28.54
N SER A 496 -33.18 -5.39 -27.44
CA SER A 496 -34.04 -4.30 -26.99
C SER A 496 -33.25 -3.19 -26.33
N SER A 497 -33.32 -1.98 -26.85
CA SER A 497 -32.74 -0.78 -26.20
C SER A 497 -33.43 -0.39 -24.89
N GLU A 498 -34.56 -1.02 -24.55
CA GLU A 498 -35.26 -0.77 -23.28
C GLU A 498 -34.61 -1.40 -22.07
N THR A 499 -33.75 -2.41 -22.27
CA THR A 499 -33.05 -3.03 -21.12
C THR A 499 -32.07 -2.07 -20.47
N THR A 500 -31.98 -2.12 -19.13
CA THR A 500 -31.14 -1.18 -18.36
C THR A 500 -29.64 -1.36 -18.60
N GLY A 501 -29.23 -2.49 -19.17
CA GLY A 501 -27.83 -2.86 -19.40
C GLY A 501 -27.39 -2.85 -20.86
N SER A 502 -28.23 -2.47 -21.83
CA SER A 502 -27.89 -2.48 -23.26
C SER A 502 -26.61 -1.70 -23.62
N LYS A 503 -26.33 -0.60 -22.90
CA LYS A 503 -25.11 0.22 -23.06
C LYS A 503 -23.80 -0.49 -22.65
N TYR A 504 -23.90 -1.64 -21.98
CA TYR A 504 -22.72 -2.43 -21.55
C TYR A 504 -22.36 -3.55 -22.52
N LYS A 505 -23.19 -3.76 -23.57
CA LYS A 505 -22.97 -4.81 -24.57
C LYS A 505 -21.59 -4.67 -25.22
N MET A 506 -20.91 -5.78 -25.35
CA MET A 506 -19.58 -5.91 -25.95
C MET A 506 -19.55 -7.18 -26.79
N ASP A 507 -19.43 -7.02 -28.08
CA ASP A 507 -19.43 -8.17 -29.01
C ASP A 507 -18.17 -9.05 -28.74
N GLY A 508 -18.40 -10.35 -28.63
CA GLY A 508 -17.33 -11.35 -28.38
C GLY A 508 -16.90 -11.52 -26.93
N TYR A 509 -17.47 -10.78 -25.97
CA TYR A 509 -17.05 -10.90 -24.55
C TYR A 509 -18.03 -11.69 -23.67
N ASP A 510 -19.27 -11.93 -24.12
CA ASP A 510 -20.34 -12.58 -23.36
C ASP A 510 -20.47 -12.03 -21.92
N LEU A 511 -20.35 -10.69 -21.81
CA LEU A 511 -20.51 -10.01 -20.52
C LEU A 511 -21.95 -10.16 -20.06
N ILE A 512 -22.13 -10.61 -18.82
CA ILE A 512 -23.42 -10.68 -18.15
C ILE A 512 -23.40 -9.83 -16.88
N GLY A 513 -24.54 -9.25 -16.53
CA GLY A 513 -24.56 -8.40 -15.32
C GLY A 513 -25.92 -7.78 -15.02
N LYS A 514 -25.91 -7.02 -13.92
CA LYS A 514 -27.06 -6.24 -13.46
C LYS A 514 -26.63 -4.82 -13.13
N THR A 515 -27.38 -3.86 -13.61
CA THR A 515 -27.22 -2.44 -13.26
C THR A 515 -27.87 -2.12 -11.92
N GLY A 516 -27.26 -1.21 -11.18
CA GLY A 516 -27.79 -0.66 -9.94
C GLY A 516 -27.95 0.86 -10.02
N THR A 517 -29.01 1.35 -9.43
CA THR A 517 -29.23 2.76 -9.15
C THR A 517 -29.91 2.85 -7.80
N ALA A 518 -29.29 3.52 -6.85
CA ALA A 518 -29.82 3.69 -5.51
C ALA A 518 -29.79 5.17 -5.12
N GLN A 519 -30.85 5.65 -4.49
CA GLN A 519 -30.88 6.98 -3.91
C GLN A 519 -29.93 7.08 -2.72
N ILE A 520 -29.36 8.25 -2.50
CA ILE A 520 -28.44 8.49 -1.37
C ILE A 520 -29.27 9.00 -0.20
N ALA A 521 -29.23 8.25 0.90
CA ALA A 521 -29.84 8.67 2.15
C ALA A 521 -29.08 9.84 2.78
N ASN A 522 -29.80 10.84 3.26
CA ASN A 522 -29.25 11.94 4.02
C ASN A 522 -29.07 11.50 5.50
N PRO A 523 -27.85 11.39 6.01
CA PRO A 523 -27.61 10.88 7.35
C PRO A 523 -28.17 11.75 8.48
N ARG A 524 -28.49 13.03 8.18
CA ARG A 524 -29.04 13.97 9.17
C ARG A 524 -30.56 13.88 9.28
N THR A 525 -31.25 13.64 8.16
CA THR A 525 -32.72 13.67 8.12
C THR A 525 -33.34 12.27 8.02
N GLY A 526 -32.56 11.25 7.64
CA GLY A 526 -33.03 9.89 7.35
C GLY A 526 -33.83 9.79 6.05
N LYS A 527 -34.06 10.90 5.32
CA LYS A 527 -34.73 10.92 4.03
C LYS A 527 -33.71 10.80 2.88
N TYR A 528 -34.15 10.44 1.70
CA TYR A 528 -33.30 10.51 0.53
C TYR A 528 -33.06 11.95 0.09
N TYR A 529 -31.88 12.21 -0.49
CA TYR A 529 -31.68 13.43 -1.26
C TYR A 529 -32.53 13.36 -2.54
N ASP A 530 -32.96 14.52 -3.04
CA ASP A 530 -33.87 14.66 -4.20
C ASP A 530 -33.21 15.33 -5.42
N GLY A 531 -31.92 15.58 -5.37
CA GLY A 531 -31.15 16.15 -6.46
C GLY A 531 -31.01 15.19 -7.64
N LYS A 532 -30.95 15.75 -8.84
CA LYS A 532 -30.84 15.01 -10.12
C LYS A 532 -29.70 13.97 -10.14
N TYR A 533 -28.65 14.20 -9.38
CA TYR A 533 -27.45 13.37 -9.36
C TYR A 533 -27.21 12.67 -8.01
N ASP A 534 -28.17 12.73 -7.10
CA ASP A 534 -28.06 12.15 -5.76
C ASP A 534 -28.29 10.63 -5.76
N TYR A 535 -27.52 9.95 -6.58
CA TYR A 535 -27.58 8.50 -6.76
C TYR A 535 -26.22 7.86 -6.65
N ILE A 536 -26.24 6.59 -6.22
CA ILE A 536 -25.14 5.65 -6.45
C ILE A 536 -25.54 4.79 -7.64
N THR A 537 -24.74 4.84 -8.70
CA THR A 537 -24.90 3.99 -9.87
C THR A 537 -23.86 2.89 -9.85
N SER A 538 -24.23 1.66 -10.18
CA SER A 538 -23.33 0.52 -10.12
C SER A 538 -23.59 -0.49 -11.23
N PHE A 539 -22.59 -1.34 -11.46
CA PHE A 539 -22.67 -2.53 -12.29
C PHE A 539 -22.03 -3.71 -11.56
N SER A 540 -22.75 -4.81 -11.54
CA SER A 540 -22.34 -6.08 -10.94
C SER A 540 -22.39 -7.15 -12.02
N GLY A 541 -21.28 -7.78 -12.36
CA GLY A 541 -21.24 -8.68 -13.53
C GLY A 541 -20.08 -9.66 -13.53
N MET A 542 -20.04 -10.46 -14.58
CA MET A 542 -19.01 -11.48 -14.84
C MET A 542 -18.92 -11.82 -16.32
N TYR A 543 -17.82 -12.41 -16.71
CA TYR A 543 -17.60 -12.90 -18.08
C TYR A 543 -16.53 -14.03 -18.13
N PRO A 544 -16.55 -14.89 -19.16
CA PRO A 544 -17.68 -15.15 -20.08
C PRO A 544 -18.89 -15.72 -19.35
N LYS A 545 -20.09 -15.72 -19.99
CA LYS A 545 -21.37 -16.18 -19.39
C LYS A 545 -21.30 -17.62 -18.87
N ASP A 546 -20.92 -18.57 -19.72
CA ASP A 546 -21.08 -20.00 -19.42
C ASP A 546 -20.06 -20.48 -18.39
N ASP A 547 -18.79 -20.11 -18.51
CA ASP A 547 -17.73 -20.42 -17.58
C ASP A 547 -17.00 -19.15 -17.12
N PRO A 548 -17.58 -18.37 -16.20
CA PRO A 548 -17.00 -17.12 -15.75
C PRO A 548 -15.56 -17.30 -15.25
N LYS A 549 -14.65 -16.47 -15.76
CA LYS A 549 -13.26 -16.37 -15.30
C LYS A 549 -13.08 -15.17 -14.39
N VAL A 550 -13.84 -14.12 -14.64
CA VAL A 550 -13.76 -12.85 -13.92
C VAL A 550 -15.13 -12.43 -13.42
N ILE A 551 -15.16 -11.96 -12.19
CA ILE A 551 -16.29 -11.22 -11.61
C ILE A 551 -15.85 -9.79 -11.33
N LEU A 552 -16.75 -8.82 -11.51
CA LEU A 552 -16.45 -7.40 -11.29
C LEU A 552 -17.62 -6.67 -10.63
N TYR A 553 -17.26 -5.66 -9.86
CA TYR A 553 -18.19 -4.69 -9.29
C TYR A 553 -17.63 -3.29 -9.43
N VAL A 554 -18.44 -2.38 -9.99
CA VAL A 554 -18.06 -0.97 -10.19
C VAL A 554 -19.19 -0.09 -9.68
N ALA A 555 -18.86 0.91 -8.86
CA ALA A 555 -19.85 1.85 -8.33
C ALA A 555 -19.33 3.30 -8.32
N PHE A 556 -20.23 4.22 -8.65
CA PHE A 556 -20.00 5.66 -8.68
C PHE A 556 -21.01 6.35 -7.77
N GLN A 557 -20.57 7.30 -6.96
CA GLN A 557 -21.47 8.17 -6.21
C GLN A 557 -21.56 9.56 -6.86
N ARG A 558 -22.78 10.02 -7.14
CA ARG A 558 -23.05 11.35 -7.69
C ARG A 558 -22.31 11.61 -9.02
N SER A 559 -22.43 10.70 -9.96
CA SER A 559 -21.92 10.90 -11.33
C SER A 559 -22.78 11.92 -12.09
N TYR A 560 -22.13 12.93 -12.64
CA TYR A 560 -22.80 13.94 -13.49
C TYR A 560 -22.98 13.48 -14.95
N ASN A 561 -22.40 12.34 -15.33
CA ASN A 561 -22.51 11.78 -16.67
C ASN A 561 -22.81 10.28 -16.61
N SER A 562 -24.02 9.90 -16.97
CA SER A 562 -24.51 8.52 -16.92
C SER A 562 -23.87 7.57 -17.94
N ASN A 563 -23.18 8.07 -18.96
CA ASN A 563 -22.54 7.24 -19.99
C ASN A 563 -21.14 6.76 -19.58
N VAL A 564 -20.56 7.37 -18.54
CA VAL A 564 -19.18 7.05 -18.12
C VAL A 564 -19.09 5.67 -17.47
N LEU A 565 -20.05 5.28 -16.65
CA LEU A 565 -20.02 3.96 -15.99
C LEU A 565 -20.01 2.79 -16.99
N PRO A 566 -20.89 2.75 -18.05
CA PRO A 566 -20.80 1.72 -19.07
C PRO A 566 -19.44 1.66 -19.78
N GLN A 567 -18.91 2.81 -20.18
CA GLN A 567 -17.60 2.90 -20.84
C GLN A 567 -16.45 2.41 -19.94
N THR A 568 -16.52 2.75 -18.66
CA THR A 568 -15.54 2.29 -17.65
C THR A 568 -15.58 0.77 -17.51
N VAL A 569 -16.77 0.17 -17.39
CA VAL A 569 -16.93 -1.28 -17.31
C VAL A 569 -16.41 -1.96 -18.59
N GLN A 570 -16.75 -1.45 -19.77
CA GLN A 570 -16.26 -1.99 -21.04
C GLN A 570 -14.74 -1.93 -21.16
N THR A 571 -14.12 -0.83 -20.70
CA THR A 571 -12.66 -0.70 -20.67
C THR A 571 -12.03 -1.74 -19.73
N ILE A 572 -12.54 -1.86 -18.50
CA ILE A 572 -12.07 -2.84 -17.52
C ILE A 572 -12.18 -4.27 -18.08
N VAL A 573 -13.36 -4.62 -18.67
CA VAL A 573 -13.57 -5.97 -19.23
C VAL A 573 -12.62 -6.26 -20.36
N ARG A 574 -12.46 -5.34 -21.32
CA ARG A 574 -11.56 -5.50 -22.48
C ARG A 574 -10.11 -5.72 -22.04
N ASP A 575 -9.62 -4.85 -21.17
CA ASP A 575 -8.23 -4.86 -20.77
C ASP A 575 -7.90 -6.05 -19.86
N THR A 576 -8.79 -6.37 -18.91
CA THR A 576 -8.61 -7.55 -18.05
C THR A 576 -8.70 -8.84 -18.82
N ALA A 577 -9.62 -8.95 -19.78
CA ALA A 577 -9.72 -10.12 -20.67
C ALA A 577 -8.43 -10.34 -21.46
N LYS A 578 -7.86 -9.24 -21.98
CA LYS A 578 -6.60 -9.27 -22.73
C LYS A 578 -5.44 -9.71 -21.83
N TYR A 579 -5.25 -9.10 -20.66
CA TYR A 579 -4.14 -9.41 -19.75
C TYR A 579 -4.24 -10.81 -19.15
N LEU A 580 -5.43 -11.32 -18.94
CA LEU A 580 -5.65 -12.67 -18.41
C LEU A 580 -5.71 -13.74 -19.50
N GLY A 581 -5.60 -13.38 -20.77
CA GLY A 581 -5.65 -14.30 -21.91
C GLY A 581 -6.96 -15.09 -22.02
N ILE A 582 -8.09 -14.48 -21.64
CA ILE A 582 -9.38 -15.20 -21.56
C ILE A 582 -9.88 -15.64 -22.92
N PHE A 583 -9.53 -14.92 -23.98
CA PHE A 583 -9.96 -15.17 -25.37
C PHE A 583 -8.83 -15.51 -26.34
N GLU A 584 -7.59 -15.53 -25.86
CA GLU A 584 -6.39 -15.95 -26.62
C GLU A 584 -5.65 -17.03 -25.82
N GLU A 585 -5.02 -17.99 -26.48
CA GLU A 585 -4.11 -18.92 -25.81
C GLU A 585 -2.98 -18.11 -25.18
N ALA A 586 -2.97 -18.05 -23.85
CA ALA A 586 -1.98 -17.30 -23.11
C ALA A 586 -0.59 -17.94 -23.37
N PRO A 587 0.44 -17.16 -23.73
CA PRO A 587 1.78 -17.68 -23.72
C PRO A 587 2.13 -18.10 -22.29
N GLU A 588 2.58 -19.33 -22.09
CA GLU A 588 3.07 -19.81 -20.79
C GLU A 588 4.24 -18.94 -20.34
N ILE A 589 3.98 -18.05 -19.38
CA ILE A 589 5.04 -17.29 -18.70
C ILE A 589 5.35 -17.97 -17.36
N ASN A 590 5.89 -19.18 -17.44
CA ASN A 590 6.57 -19.82 -16.32
C ASN A 590 8.08 -19.58 -16.45
N LYS A 591 8.54 -18.35 -16.20
CA LYS A 591 9.94 -18.12 -15.84
C LYS A 591 10.04 -18.05 -14.32
N GLU A 592 10.72 -19.04 -13.73
CA GLU A 592 11.11 -18.97 -12.32
C GLU A 592 11.80 -17.62 -12.03
N VAL A 593 11.26 -16.87 -11.08
CA VAL A 593 11.87 -15.63 -10.65
C VAL A 593 13.06 -15.95 -9.76
N THR A 594 14.24 -15.89 -10.31
CA THR A 594 15.48 -16.04 -9.55
C THR A 594 15.97 -14.69 -9.04
N THR A 595 16.61 -14.68 -7.87
CA THR A 595 17.22 -13.49 -7.31
C THR A 595 18.73 -13.62 -7.30
N TYR A 596 19.42 -12.51 -7.63
CA TYR A 596 20.89 -12.46 -7.67
C TYR A 596 21.39 -11.16 -7.03
N LYS A 597 22.67 -11.13 -6.67
CA LYS A 597 23.34 -9.95 -6.14
C LYS A 597 24.06 -9.23 -7.26
N LEU A 598 23.76 -7.95 -7.43
CA LEU A 598 24.32 -7.16 -8.52
C LEU A 598 25.80 -6.87 -8.30
N GLY A 599 26.62 -7.10 -9.31
CA GLY A 599 28.04 -6.77 -9.32
C GLY A 599 28.31 -5.27 -9.44
N SER A 600 29.59 -4.87 -9.34
CA SER A 600 30.02 -3.51 -9.67
C SER A 600 30.39 -3.44 -11.16
N TYR A 601 29.67 -2.60 -11.91
CA TYR A 601 29.86 -2.45 -13.35
C TYR A 601 30.53 -1.12 -13.74
N LYS A 602 30.60 -0.15 -12.83
CA LYS A 602 31.29 1.13 -13.06
C LYS A 602 32.73 0.90 -13.51
N ASN A 603 33.14 1.63 -14.52
CA ASN A 603 34.46 1.57 -15.19
C ASN A 603 34.75 0.29 -16.01
N LYS A 604 33.80 -0.63 -16.12
CA LYS A 604 33.92 -1.80 -17.01
C LYS A 604 33.49 -1.47 -18.44
N THR A 605 33.91 -2.30 -19.40
CA THR A 605 33.45 -2.15 -20.79
C THR A 605 31.99 -2.56 -20.91
N THR A 606 31.23 -1.86 -21.74
CA THR A 606 29.80 -2.14 -21.99
C THR A 606 29.58 -3.58 -22.42
N GLU A 607 30.45 -4.13 -23.27
CA GLU A 607 30.40 -5.51 -23.73
C GLU A 607 30.57 -6.54 -22.60
N SER A 608 31.52 -6.30 -21.67
CA SER A 608 31.73 -7.20 -20.52
C SER A 608 30.55 -7.16 -19.55
N VAL A 609 29.88 -6.02 -19.43
CA VAL A 609 28.70 -5.85 -18.57
C VAL A 609 27.48 -6.55 -19.17
N LYS A 610 27.27 -6.44 -20.49
CA LYS A 610 26.23 -7.21 -21.19
C LYS A 610 26.37 -8.70 -20.92
N LYS A 611 27.55 -9.27 -21.19
CA LYS A 611 27.82 -10.70 -20.96
C LYS A 611 27.56 -11.11 -19.50
N ALA A 612 27.92 -10.28 -18.54
CA ALA A 612 27.71 -10.56 -17.12
C ALA A 612 26.22 -10.54 -16.75
N LEU A 613 25.44 -9.61 -17.30
CA LEU A 613 23.99 -9.49 -17.03
C LEU A 613 23.21 -10.60 -17.77
N ASP A 614 23.61 -10.94 -19.00
CA ASP A 614 23.04 -12.06 -19.75
C ASP A 614 23.23 -13.40 -19.02
N ALA A 615 24.43 -13.62 -18.46
CA ALA A 615 24.73 -14.82 -17.67
C ALA A 615 23.89 -14.95 -16.39
N LEU A 616 23.38 -13.82 -15.87
CA LEU A 616 22.48 -13.77 -14.71
C LEU A 616 20.99 -13.87 -15.11
N GLY A 617 20.69 -13.89 -16.41
CA GLY A 617 19.32 -13.79 -16.91
C GLY A 617 18.65 -12.46 -16.52
N ALA A 618 19.44 -11.40 -16.33
CA ALA A 618 18.97 -10.10 -15.86
C ALA A 618 18.22 -9.35 -16.97
N SER A 619 17.14 -8.67 -16.61
CA SER A 619 16.53 -7.63 -17.45
C SER A 619 17.33 -6.35 -17.31
N TYR A 620 17.82 -5.75 -18.42
CA TYR A 620 18.61 -4.54 -18.35
C TYR A 620 18.39 -3.59 -19.52
N VAL A 621 18.65 -2.30 -19.27
CA VAL A 621 18.62 -1.24 -20.29
C VAL A 621 19.93 -0.47 -20.24
N ILE A 622 20.50 -0.17 -21.41
CA ILE A 622 21.75 0.60 -21.54
C ILE A 622 21.42 1.95 -22.15
N PHE A 623 21.79 3.02 -21.44
CA PHE A 623 21.66 4.40 -21.89
C PHE A 623 23.02 4.92 -22.37
N GLY A 624 23.04 5.37 -23.64
CA GLY A 624 24.22 5.86 -24.33
C GLY A 624 24.91 4.81 -25.19
N ASP A 625 25.69 5.27 -26.15
CA ASP A 625 26.42 4.48 -27.16
C ASP A 625 27.90 4.27 -26.81
N GLY A 626 28.31 4.65 -25.60
CA GLY A 626 29.69 4.55 -25.15
C GLY A 626 30.15 3.12 -24.83
N ASN A 627 31.47 2.93 -24.91
CA ASN A 627 32.09 1.63 -24.63
C ASN A 627 32.44 1.38 -23.15
N LYS A 628 32.23 2.38 -22.28
CA LYS A 628 32.57 2.34 -20.84
C LYS A 628 31.39 2.74 -19.98
N VAL A 629 31.09 1.92 -18.96
CA VAL A 629 30.02 2.20 -17.98
C VAL A 629 30.47 3.26 -16.98
N ILE A 630 29.71 4.35 -16.84
CA ILE A 630 29.94 5.45 -15.89
C ILE A 630 29.13 5.30 -14.60
N SER A 631 27.90 4.77 -14.72
CA SER A 631 27.06 4.50 -13.54
C SER A 631 26.10 3.35 -13.82
N GLN A 632 25.50 2.82 -12.73
CA GLN A 632 24.51 1.76 -12.78
C GLN A 632 23.41 2.01 -11.74
N TYR A 633 22.24 1.41 -11.96
CA TYR A 633 21.18 1.31 -10.97
C TYR A 633 20.44 -0.04 -11.17
N PRO A 634 20.11 -0.79 -10.10
CA PRO A 634 20.50 -0.57 -8.70
C PRO A 634 22.03 -0.58 -8.45
N ASN A 635 22.43 -0.10 -7.26
CA ASN A 635 23.85 -0.03 -6.91
C ASN A 635 24.47 -1.44 -6.75
N LYS A 636 25.83 -1.50 -6.76
CA LYS A 636 26.54 -2.75 -6.45
C LYS A 636 26.04 -3.37 -5.14
N ASN A 637 26.02 -4.69 -5.07
CA ASN A 637 25.56 -5.49 -3.94
C ASN A 637 24.04 -5.46 -3.67
N SER A 638 23.25 -4.72 -4.44
CA SER A 638 21.78 -4.80 -4.36
C SER A 638 21.32 -6.21 -4.73
N LYS A 639 20.33 -6.71 -4.00
CA LYS A 639 19.63 -7.94 -4.34
C LYS A 639 18.50 -7.58 -5.30
N VAL A 640 18.52 -8.16 -6.48
CA VAL A 640 17.56 -7.91 -7.57
C VAL A 640 17.01 -9.24 -8.07
N SER A 641 15.82 -9.21 -8.66
CA SER A 641 15.23 -10.36 -9.33
C SER A 641 15.48 -10.31 -10.84
N THR A 642 15.25 -11.41 -11.53
CA THR A 642 15.33 -11.47 -13.01
C THR A 642 14.25 -10.61 -13.69
N LYS A 643 13.25 -10.12 -12.94
CA LYS A 643 12.22 -9.18 -13.41
C LYS A 643 12.57 -7.72 -13.20
N ASP A 644 13.49 -7.43 -12.27
CA ASP A 644 13.92 -6.05 -12.00
C ASP A 644 14.81 -5.56 -13.15
N LYS A 645 14.53 -4.36 -13.68
CA LYS A 645 15.38 -3.75 -14.70
C LYS A 645 16.65 -3.18 -14.08
N VAL A 646 17.77 -3.53 -14.65
CA VAL A 646 19.09 -2.97 -14.34
C VAL A 646 19.39 -1.88 -15.35
N PHE A 647 19.62 -0.65 -14.89
CA PHE A 647 19.96 0.48 -15.74
C PHE A 647 21.46 0.70 -15.74
N ILE A 648 22.04 0.76 -16.93
CA ILE A 648 23.46 0.96 -17.18
C ILE A 648 23.62 2.26 -17.99
N PHE A 649 24.45 3.18 -17.50
CA PHE A 649 24.73 4.43 -18.16
C PHE A 649 26.17 4.45 -18.65
N THR A 650 26.38 4.79 -19.92
CA THR A 650 27.70 4.76 -20.56
C THR A 650 28.24 6.17 -20.78
N ASN A 651 29.52 6.26 -21.18
CA ASN A 651 30.22 7.52 -21.45
C ASN A 651 29.94 8.10 -22.86
N GLY A 652 29.04 7.51 -23.63
CA GLY A 652 28.67 7.98 -24.96
C GLY A 652 27.55 9.01 -24.94
N THR A 653 27.07 9.35 -26.14
CA THR A 653 25.94 10.25 -26.32
C THR A 653 24.66 9.58 -25.80
N ILE A 654 23.93 10.27 -24.95
CA ILE A 654 22.64 9.81 -24.42
C ILE A 654 21.56 10.72 -24.99
N THR A 655 20.56 10.09 -25.61
CA THR A 655 19.34 10.79 -26.05
C THR A 655 18.21 10.47 -25.08
N MET A 656 17.16 11.27 -25.10
CA MET A 656 15.95 11.07 -24.31
C MET A 656 15.39 9.66 -24.55
N PRO A 657 15.30 8.80 -23.53
CA PRO A 657 14.73 7.47 -23.68
C PRO A 657 13.22 7.51 -23.87
N ASP A 658 12.66 6.44 -24.44
CA ASP A 658 11.24 6.19 -24.34
C ASP A 658 10.93 5.62 -22.94
N LEU A 659 10.27 6.44 -22.13
CA LEU A 659 9.88 6.08 -20.76
C LEU A 659 8.42 5.60 -20.66
N THR A 660 7.71 5.50 -21.78
CA THR A 660 6.35 4.92 -21.77
C THR A 660 6.39 3.48 -21.28
N ASN A 661 5.43 3.11 -20.42
CA ASN A 661 5.39 1.81 -19.73
C ASN A 661 6.52 1.55 -18.71
N TYR A 662 7.35 2.55 -18.38
CA TYR A 662 8.21 2.48 -17.19
C TYR A 662 7.37 2.79 -15.95
N SER A 663 7.67 2.12 -14.83
CA SER A 663 7.10 2.54 -13.56
C SER A 663 7.57 3.94 -13.19
N VAL A 664 6.78 4.67 -12.41
CA VAL A 664 7.15 5.99 -11.88
C VAL A 664 8.55 5.99 -11.27
N LYS A 665 8.88 4.94 -10.49
CA LYS A 665 10.20 4.76 -9.89
C LYS A 665 11.31 4.62 -10.92
N GLU A 666 11.12 3.78 -11.94
CA GLU A 666 12.12 3.56 -12.98
C GLU A 666 12.37 4.84 -13.76
N ALA A 667 11.30 5.56 -14.12
CA ALA A 667 11.39 6.83 -14.85
C ALA A 667 12.10 7.92 -14.03
N ASP A 668 11.75 8.05 -12.73
CA ASP A 668 12.41 8.99 -11.80
C ASP A 668 13.92 8.72 -11.69
N VAL A 669 14.30 7.46 -11.52
CA VAL A 669 15.70 7.05 -11.44
C VAL A 669 16.44 7.36 -12.73
N VAL A 670 15.85 7.02 -13.89
CA VAL A 670 16.49 7.25 -15.19
C VAL A 670 16.73 8.75 -15.42
N LEU A 671 15.69 9.58 -15.26
CA LEU A 671 15.82 11.03 -15.46
C LEU A 671 16.78 11.69 -14.46
N SER A 672 16.72 11.26 -13.18
CA SER A 672 17.66 11.73 -12.15
C SER A 672 19.12 11.38 -12.47
N LYS A 673 19.37 10.13 -12.92
CA LYS A 673 20.75 9.71 -13.33
C LYS A 673 21.24 10.40 -14.59
N LEU A 674 20.34 10.84 -15.46
CA LEU A 674 20.66 11.65 -16.65
C LEU A 674 20.79 13.15 -16.34
N GLY A 675 20.49 13.57 -15.09
CA GLY A 675 20.56 14.98 -14.67
C GLY A 675 19.46 15.86 -15.26
N ILE A 676 18.34 15.25 -15.71
CA ILE A 676 17.23 15.96 -16.34
C ILE A 676 16.25 16.42 -15.25
N LYS A 677 15.91 17.71 -15.27
CA LYS A 677 14.81 18.25 -14.45
C LYS A 677 13.49 17.65 -14.91
N HIS A 678 12.71 17.14 -13.97
CA HIS A 678 11.45 16.48 -14.35
C HIS A 678 10.37 16.61 -13.30
N THR A 679 9.13 16.54 -13.78
CA THR A 679 7.90 16.47 -12.95
C THR A 679 7.12 15.22 -13.36
N ILE A 680 6.77 14.37 -12.39
CA ILE A 680 6.00 13.14 -12.65
C ILE A 680 4.62 13.28 -12.01
N ASN A 681 3.61 13.38 -12.88
CA ASN A 681 2.19 13.41 -12.50
C ASN A 681 1.51 12.03 -12.66
N ALA A 682 2.24 11.07 -13.25
CA ALA A 682 1.74 9.71 -13.46
C ALA A 682 1.51 8.95 -12.16
N SER A 683 0.58 8.01 -12.21
CA SER A 683 0.29 7.05 -11.14
C SER A 683 0.53 5.64 -11.67
N GLY A 684 1.46 4.92 -11.07
CA GLY A 684 1.83 3.56 -11.47
C GLY A 684 2.87 3.52 -12.60
N TYR A 685 2.45 3.75 -13.82
CA TYR A 685 3.29 3.69 -15.02
C TYR A 685 3.15 4.94 -15.88
N ILE A 686 4.22 5.27 -16.61
CA ILE A 686 4.25 6.42 -17.50
C ILE A 686 3.46 6.11 -18.78
N GLY A 687 2.44 6.91 -19.06
CA GLY A 687 1.66 6.82 -20.29
C GLY A 687 2.06 7.85 -21.34
N TYR A 688 2.69 8.96 -20.92
CA TYR A 688 3.07 10.06 -21.79
C TYR A 688 4.31 10.77 -21.26
N GLN A 689 5.19 11.21 -22.16
CA GLN A 689 6.33 12.08 -21.88
C GLN A 689 6.32 13.32 -22.77
N SER A 690 6.59 14.49 -22.20
CA SER A 690 6.54 15.78 -22.91
C SER A 690 7.66 15.97 -23.92
N VAL A 691 8.78 15.28 -23.76
CA VAL A 691 9.93 15.32 -24.69
C VAL A 691 10.00 13.98 -25.42
N SER A 692 10.01 14.01 -26.75
CA SER A 692 10.05 12.82 -27.58
C SER A 692 11.33 12.01 -27.39
N ALA A 693 11.19 10.69 -27.40
CA ALA A 693 12.33 9.76 -27.41
C ALA A 693 13.27 10.06 -28.59
N GLY A 694 14.58 9.90 -28.36
CA GLY A 694 15.62 10.22 -29.34
C GLY A 694 16.09 11.68 -29.35
N THR A 695 15.41 12.59 -28.63
CA THR A 695 15.85 13.99 -28.51
C THR A 695 17.18 14.06 -27.79
N VAL A 696 18.14 14.84 -28.30
CA VAL A 696 19.44 15.06 -27.64
C VAL A 696 19.23 15.80 -26.32
N ILE A 697 19.78 15.24 -25.25
CA ILE A 697 19.64 15.79 -23.89
C ILE A 697 20.56 17.00 -23.75
N ASN A 698 20.02 18.08 -23.20
CA ASN A 698 20.77 19.29 -22.82
C ASN A 698 20.51 19.67 -21.36
N SER A 699 21.36 20.56 -20.80
CA SER A 699 21.31 20.94 -19.37
C SER A 699 20.02 21.64 -18.93
N ASP A 700 19.30 22.25 -19.87
CA ASP A 700 18.11 23.06 -19.58
C ASP A 700 16.80 22.31 -19.86
N MET A 701 16.93 21.04 -20.24
CA MET A 701 15.78 20.20 -20.54
C MET A 701 14.95 19.95 -19.28
N GLU A 702 13.63 20.17 -19.40
CA GLU A 702 12.65 19.82 -18.39
C GLU A 702 11.62 18.86 -18.98
N VAL A 703 11.33 17.79 -18.28
CA VAL A 703 10.45 16.71 -18.75
C VAL A 703 9.26 16.55 -17.82
N THR A 704 8.06 16.55 -18.38
CA THR A 704 6.83 16.19 -17.66
C THR A 704 6.39 14.79 -18.11
N LEU A 705 6.14 13.92 -17.14
CA LEU A 705 5.65 12.56 -17.33
C LEU A 705 4.25 12.45 -16.75
N ASN A 706 3.31 11.89 -17.52
CA ASN A 706 1.91 11.66 -17.14
C ASN A 706 1.51 10.20 -17.31
#